data_5bc825f7101644e6205b6d94cb30cd48
#
_entry.id   5bc825f7101644e6205b6d94cb30cd48
#
_cell.length_a   1.000
_cell.length_b   1.000
_cell.length_c   1.000
_cell.angle_alpha   90.00
_cell.angle_beta   90.00
_cell.angle_gamma   90.00
#
_symmetry.space_group_name_H-M   'P 1'
#
loop_
_entity.id
_entity.type
_entity.pdbx_description
1 polymer ?
#
loop_
_entity_poly.entity_id
_entity_poly.type
_entity_poly.pdbx_seq_one_letter_code
_entity_poly.pdbx_strand_id
1 'polypeptide(L)'
;MKLLTFLAAATLPVAVMAAPASITSPNGQLVLNFELLEGGVPSYNLDFKGKQVVAPSRLGLTLDSESSRNDFTKAGAKTAADALQLRTGFEIAGTDTTTFDETWKTVWGEESEIRNHYNEMAVRLRQPEFDREMTVRFRVYDDGVGFRYEFPAQPHLTYFVIKEEDTEFAMTGDHTMWWIPGDYDTQEYNYTKSRLSTLRDDYAVAAAESDGNASAGKFSTTGVQTALQLKTDDGVYLNIHEAACVDYPTMHLNLNDTTMTFKSWLTPDAMGKKGFLQTPQNSPWRTIMVTDDARKTLASRLIYNLNEPSKIEDTSWIKPVKYMGVWWEMITGKGSWAYTDDVYSVKLGETDYSKTKPSGRHSANNENVKRYIDFAAENGFDQLLVEGWNEGWEDWFGQSKDYVFDFVTPYPDFDIVELNRYAKEKGIRLMMHHETSSSVRNYERHLEKAYQLMNDMGYNSVKSGYVGNIIPRGEHHYSQWLNNHYLYAVQEAAKHKIMVNAHEATRPTGLARTWPNLIGNESARGTEYQAMGGNNPGHTSILPFTRLQGGPMDYTPGIFEFDLSTFTNNNSKIQSTIPGQLALYVTLYSPLQMAADLPEHYQKHMDAFQFIKDVPVEWERSVYLEAEPMEYVTIARKDKNSDSWFVGSTAGETPRKSTISLDFLDPGRKYEATIYADDPTGKTPYTISTRKVNSKSTLKLDALTGGGYAISIVPAK
;
A
#
# COMPACT_ATOMS: atom_id res chain seq x y z
N MET A 1 -22.12 78.87 34.15
CA MET A 1 -22.46 77.48 33.81
C MET A 1 -21.46 77.02 32.77
N LYS A 2 -20.44 76.24 33.20
CA LYS A 2 -19.42 75.66 32.26
C LYS A 2 -19.82 74.25 31.95
N LEU A 3 -20.08 73.95 30.68
CA LEU A 3 -20.33 72.62 30.16
C LEU A 3 -18.99 71.85 30.10
N LEU A 4 -18.84 70.78 30.84
CA LEU A 4 -17.74 69.82 30.66
C LEU A 4 -18.17 68.73 29.65
N THR A 5 -17.48 68.72 28.52
CA THR A 5 -17.62 67.64 27.52
C THR A 5 -16.71 66.50 27.93
N PHE A 6 -17.26 65.33 28.26
CA PHE A 6 -16.51 64.10 28.44
C PHE A 6 -16.27 63.44 27.05
N LEU A 7 -15.00 63.34 26.65
CA LEU A 7 -14.59 62.51 25.54
C LEU A 7 -14.41 61.07 26.08
N ALA A 8 -15.27 60.12 25.68
CA ALA A 8 -15.08 58.69 25.91
C ALA A 8 -14.13 58.20 24.83
N ALA A 9 -12.91 57.81 25.24
CA ALA A 9 -11.97 57.09 24.39
C ALA A 9 -12.45 55.64 24.28
N ALA A 10 -12.94 55.23 23.10
CA ALA A 10 -13.21 53.83 22.79
C ALA A 10 -11.85 53.12 22.52
N THR A 11 -11.40 52.36 23.46
CA THR A 11 -10.29 51.41 23.23
C THR A 11 -10.82 50.22 22.43
N LEU A 12 -10.51 50.18 21.13
CA LEU A 12 -10.68 48.99 20.32
C LEU A 12 -9.74 47.88 20.89
N PRO A 13 -10.22 46.66 21.11
CA PRO A 13 -9.34 45.59 21.49
C PRO A 13 -8.43 45.28 20.29
N VAL A 14 -7.13 45.50 20.45
CA VAL A 14 -6.12 44.99 19.54
C VAL A 14 -6.12 43.47 19.74
N ALA A 15 -6.62 42.75 18.76
CA ALA A 15 -6.46 41.30 18.72
C ALA A 15 -4.94 41.00 18.68
N VAL A 16 -4.40 40.55 19.78
CA VAL A 16 -3.03 40.01 19.82
C VAL A 16 -3.06 38.69 19.02
N MET A 17 -2.65 38.74 17.77
CA MET A 17 -2.39 37.53 17.03
C MET A 17 -1.30 36.74 17.78
N ALA A 18 -1.59 35.51 18.18
CA ALA A 18 -0.59 34.65 18.78
C ALA A 18 0.58 34.50 17.80
N ALA A 19 1.82 34.54 18.32
CA ALA A 19 2.99 34.37 17.48
C ALA A 19 2.95 32.98 16.77
N PRO A 20 3.39 32.91 15.51
CA PRO A 20 3.46 31.64 14.79
C PRO A 20 4.26 30.61 15.61
N ALA A 21 3.72 29.39 15.70
CA ALA A 21 4.44 28.28 16.31
C ALA A 21 5.30 27.60 15.25
N SER A 22 6.55 27.28 15.58
CA SER A 22 7.49 26.65 14.63
C SER A 22 8.20 25.47 15.28
N ILE A 23 8.46 24.42 14.49
CA ILE A 23 9.22 23.25 14.91
C ILE A 23 10.11 22.77 13.79
N THR A 24 11.33 22.30 14.13
CA THR A 24 12.31 21.80 13.18
C THR A 24 12.46 20.28 13.28
N SER A 25 12.94 19.65 12.21
CA SER A 25 13.43 18.27 12.27
C SER A 25 14.66 18.17 13.20
N PRO A 26 15.00 16.96 13.69
CA PRO A 26 16.21 16.76 14.50
C PRO A 26 17.49 17.26 13.84
N ASN A 27 17.63 17.10 12.52
CA ASN A 27 18.78 17.60 11.75
C ASN A 27 18.67 19.10 11.34
N GLY A 28 17.55 19.77 11.68
CA GLY A 28 17.30 21.18 11.39
C GLY A 28 17.03 21.54 9.92
N GLN A 29 16.86 20.55 9.02
CA GLN A 29 16.68 20.82 7.59
C GLN A 29 15.22 21.06 7.20
N LEU A 30 14.25 20.47 7.92
CA LEU A 30 12.83 20.72 7.76
C LEU A 30 12.36 21.68 8.86
N VAL A 31 11.56 22.66 8.48
CA VAL A 31 10.93 23.62 9.40
C VAL A 31 9.44 23.65 9.08
N LEU A 32 8.63 23.25 10.05
CA LEU A 32 7.17 23.39 9.96
C LEU A 32 6.74 24.61 10.77
N ASN A 33 5.98 25.49 10.14
CA ASN A 33 5.38 26.65 10.77
C ASN A 33 3.87 26.48 10.84
N PHE A 34 3.26 26.83 11.97
CA PHE A 34 1.82 26.84 12.18
C PHE A 34 1.35 28.21 12.62
N GLU A 35 0.24 28.66 12.05
CA GLU A 35 -0.40 29.94 12.41
C GLU A 35 -1.92 29.87 12.28
N LEU A 36 -2.61 30.79 12.92
CA LEU A 36 -4.01 31.07 12.64
C LEU A 36 -4.11 32.24 11.68
N LEU A 37 -4.70 32.00 10.52
CA LEU A 37 -5.06 33.06 9.57
C LEU A 37 -6.26 33.86 10.08
N GLU A 38 -6.62 34.96 9.37
CA GLU A 38 -7.80 35.79 9.67
C GLU A 38 -9.06 34.90 9.85
N GLY A 39 -9.85 35.19 10.86
CA GLY A 39 -11.03 34.41 11.23
C GLY A 39 -10.72 33.13 12.01
N GLY A 40 -9.49 32.96 12.53
CA GLY A 40 -9.11 31.79 13.33
C GLY A 40 -9.04 30.51 12.50
N VAL A 41 -8.52 30.58 11.27
CA VAL A 41 -8.34 29.44 10.36
C VAL A 41 -6.97 28.81 10.60
N PRO A 42 -6.86 27.55 11.05
CA PRO A 42 -5.58 26.87 11.21
C PRO A 42 -4.88 26.70 9.87
N SER A 43 -3.58 26.98 9.83
CA SER A 43 -2.75 26.88 8.64
C SER A 43 -1.33 26.44 8.99
N TYR A 44 -0.68 25.72 8.08
CA TYR A 44 0.71 25.33 8.18
C TYR A 44 1.45 25.59 6.85
N ASN A 45 2.75 25.68 6.93
CA ASN A 45 3.64 25.63 5.78
C ASN A 45 4.90 24.82 6.12
N LEU A 46 5.65 24.43 5.12
CA LEU A 46 6.85 23.59 5.29
C LEU A 46 8.01 24.15 4.46
N ASP A 47 9.14 24.33 5.12
CA ASP A 47 10.41 24.73 4.50
C ASP A 47 11.41 23.58 4.57
N PHE A 48 12.15 23.35 3.48
CA PHE A 48 13.26 22.41 3.42
C PHE A 48 14.53 23.12 3.02
N LYS A 49 15.56 23.06 3.89
CA LYS A 49 16.87 23.74 3.70
C LYS A 49 16.69 25.25 3.43
N GLY A 50 15.72 25.88 4.11
CA GLY A 50 15.42 27.30 4.01
C GLY A 50 14.62 27.71 2.77
N LYS A 51 14.12 26.76 2.00
CA LYS A 51 13.24 27.00 0.85
C LYS A 51 11.86 26.41 1.13
N GLN A 52 10.80 27.19 0.88
CA GLN A 52 9.43 26.70 1.01
C GLN A 52 9.12 25.60 -0.01
N VAL A 53 8.61 24.47 0.47
CA VAL A 53 8.23 23.31 -0.34
C VAL A 53 6.73 23.00 -0.26
N VAL A 54 6.07 23.45 0.83
CA VAL A 54 4.61 23.50 0.95
C VAL A 54 4.24 24.92 1.36
N ALA A 55 3.44 25.59 0.55
CA ALA A 55 2.94 26.94 0.81
C ALA A 55 1.86 26.90 1.91
N PRO A 56 1.42 28.07 2.46
CA PRO A 56 0.38 28.08 3.47
C PRO A 56 -0.85 27.27 3.09
N SER A 57 -1.13 26.25 3.88
CA SER A 57 -2.13 25.21 3.65
C SER A 57 -3.10 25.18 4.83
N ARG A 58 -4.39 25.23 4.56
CA ARG A 58 -5.43 25.27 5.59
C ARG A 58 -5.67 23.88 6.18
N LEU A 59 -6.13 23.88 7.43
CA LEU A 59 -6.48 22.69 8.19
C LEU A 59 -7.91 22.81 8.75
N GLY A 60 -8.56 21.68 8.97
CA GLY A 60 -9.85 21.59 9.64
C GLY A 60 -10.81 20.60 9.00
N LEU A 61 -12.05 20.61 9.49
CA LEU A 61 -13.12 19.74 9.02
C LEU A 61 -14.42 20.52 8.88
N THR A 62 -15.24 20.07 7.93
CA THR A 62 -16.66 20.44 7.84
C THR A 62 -17.48 19.24 8.27
N LEU A 63 -18.38 19.43 9.23
CA LEU A 63 -19.24 18.37 9.78
C LEU A 63 -20.53 18.25 8.99
N ASP A 64 -21.10 17.04 8.99
CA ASP A 64 -22.43 16.79 8.43
C ASP A 64 -23.53 17.19 9.42
N SER A 65 -24.71 17.53 8.90
CA SER A 65 -25.88 17.91 9.68
C SER A 65 -26.46 16.76 10.54
N GLU A 66 -26.02 15.51 10.31
CA GLU A 66 -26.36 14.35 11.15
C GLU A 66 -25.57 14.29 12.44
N SER A 67 -24.51 15.10 12.58
CA SER A 67 -23.78 15.24 13.84
C SER A 67 -24.73 15.61 14.99
N SER A 68 -24.36 15.25 16.21
CA SER A 68 -25.24 15.37 17.39
C SER A 68 -25.87 16.77 17.55
N ARG A 69 -27.18 16.87 17.32
CA ARG A 69 -27.92 18.15 17.44
C ARG A 69 -27.89 18.68 18.87
N ASN A 70 -27.83 17.81 19.88
CA ASN A 70 -27.80 18.23 21.28
C ASN A 70 -26.49 18.97 21.62
N ASP A 71 -25.39 18.60 21.01
CA ASP A 71 -24.10 19.26 21.23
C ASP A 71 -24.14 20.67 20.65
N PHE A 72 -24.71 20.86 19.46
CA PHE A 72 -24.78 22.17 18.79
C PHE A 72 -25.73 23.15 19.48
N THR A 73 -26.87 22.70 19.93
CA THR A 73 -27.85 23.57 20.64
C THR A 73 -27.33 23.99 21.99
N LYS A 74 -26.58 23.18 22.70
CA LYS A 74 -25.96 23.52 23.98
C LYS A 74 -24.80 24.51 23.81
N ALA A 75 -24.11 24.46 22.67
CA ALA A 75 -22.99 25.35 22.37
C ALA A 75 -23.42 26.82 22.04
N GLY A 76 -24.71 27.09 21.94
CA GLY A 76 -25.19 28.47 21.68
C GLY A 76 -24.94 28.94 20.25
N ALA A 77 -24.85 28.04 19.29
CA ALA A 77 -24.63 28.36 17.89
C ALA A 77 -25.62 29.38 17.35
N LYS A 78 -25.14 30.41 16.68
CA LYS A 78 -25.98 31.45 16.05
C LYS A 78 -26.78 30.85 14.90
N THR A 79 -26.18 29.96 14.13
CA THR A 79 -26.84 29.16 13.11
C THR A 79 -26.36 27.69 13.16
N ALA A 80 -27.19 26.77 12.69
CA ALA A 80 -26.76 25.37 12.57
C ALA A 80 -25.57 25.18 11.60
N ALA A 81 -25.45 26.06 10.59
CA ALA A 81 -24.36 26.06 9.63
C ALA A 81 -23.00 26.42 10.26
N ASP A 82 -23.00 27.42 11.17
CA ASP A 82 -21.78 27.85 11.86
C ASP A 82 -21.25 26.72 12.78
N ALA A 83 -22.16 26.02 13.44
CA ALA A 83 -21.81 24.89 14.32
C ALA A 83 -21.18 23.71 13.57
N LEU A 84 -21.36 23.59 12.25
CA LEU A 84 -20.76 22.53 11.43
C LEU A 84 -19.32 22.83 10.98
N GLN A 85 -18.75 23.98 11.37
CA GLN A 85 -17.41 24.41 10.96
C GLN A 85 -16.36 24.11 12.04
N LEU A 86 -15.55 23.07 11.85
CA LEU A 86 -14.32 22.82 12.63
C LEU A 86 -13.08 23.28 11.85
N ARG A 87 -13.14 24.44 11.18
CA ARG A 87 -12.07 25.00 10.34
C ARG A 87 -11.88 26.50 10.51
N THR A 88 -12.72 27.18 11.31
CA THR A 88 -12.70 28.64 11.55
C THR A 88 -13.03 28.93 13.02
N GLY A 89 -12.78 30.14 13.47
CA GLY A 89 -13.14 30.61 14.81
C GLY A 89 -12.29 30.04 15.92
N PHE A 90 -11.09 29.52 15.60
CA PHE A 90 -10.18 28.99 16.58
C PHE A 90 -9.30 30.05 17.24
N GLU A 91 -8.94 29.78 18.48
CA GLU A 91 -7.88 30.42 19.25
C GLU A 91 -6.87 29.37 19.67
N ILE A 92 -5.58 29.72 19.76
CA ILE A 92 -4.55 28.82 20.30
C ILE A 92 -4.68 28.82 21.82
N ALA A 93 -5.10 27.69 22.39
CA ALA A 93 -5.20 27.48 23.82
C ALA A 93 -3.85 27.11 24.46
N GLY A 94 -2.92 26.60 23.68
CA GLY A 94 -1.57 26.25 24.11
C GLY A 94 -0.80 25.47 23.06
N THR A 95 0.53 25.45 23.22
CA THR A 95 1.45 24.70 22.35
C THR A 95 2.46 23.97 23.22
N ASP A 96 2.57 22.67 23.03
CA ASP A 96 3.55 21.81 23.72
C ASP A 96 4.52 21.23 22.69
N THR A 97 5.79 21.11 23.05
CA THR A 97 6.83 20.51 22.22
C THR A 97 7.59 19.43 22.98
N THR A 98 7.99 18.38 22.26
CA THR A 98 8.81 17.30 22.81
C THR A 98 9.72 16.71 21.74
N THR A 99 10.70 15.92 22.13
CA THR A 99 11.58 15.15 21.23
C THR A 99 11.49 13.69 21.62
N PHE A 100 11.52 12.82 20.61
CA PHE A 100 11.46 11.36 20.79
C PHE A 100 12.57 10.70 19.95
N ASP A 101 13.23 9.71 20.54
CA ASP A 101 14.27 8.93 19.83
C ASP A 101 14.32 7.52 20.41
N GLU A 102 13.94 6.54 19.59
CA GLU A 102 14.05 5.12 19.91
C GLU A 102 14.47 4.33 18.67
N THR A 103 15.01 3.14 18.87
CA THR A 103 15.16 2.15 17.80
C THR A 103 14.35 0.92 18.15
N TRP A 104 13.47 0.51 17.25
CA TRP A 104 12.62 -0.66 17.43
C TRP A 104 12.97 -1.77 16.44
N LYS A 105 12.72 -3.02 16.84
CA LYS A 105 12.98 -4.20 16.00
C LYS A 105 11.74 -4.57 15.20
N THR A 106 11.95 -4.87 13.93
CA THR A 106 10.88 -5.36 13.07
C THR A 106 10.62 -6.85 13.32
N VAL A 107 9.37 -7.27 13.19
CA VAL A 107 9.03 -8.70 13.15
C VAL A 107 9.55 -9.31 11.84
N TRP A 108 9.36 -8.58 10.77
CA TRP A 108 9.90 -8.80 9.42
C TRP A 108 10.06 -7.43 8.74
N GLY A 109 10.91 -7.30 7.73
CA GLY A 109 11.10 -5.99 7.08
C GLY A 109 12.21 -5.94 6.07
N GLU A 110 12.39 -4.77 5.51
CA GLU A 110 13.53 -4.40 4.67
C GLU A 110 14.80 -4.16 5.51
N GLU A 111 14.62 -4.01 6.83
CA GLU A 111 15.65 -3.82 7.85
C GLU A 111 15.21 -4.51 9.14
N SER A 112 16.17 -4.99 9.92
CA SER A 112 15.89 -5.62 11.22
C SER A 112 15.61 -4.62 12.34
N GLU A 113 16.09 -3.38 12.19
CA GLU A 113 15.91 -2.29 13.16
C GLU A 113 15.58 -0.99 12.44
N ILE A 114 14.61 -0.23 13.00
CA ILE A 114 14.18 1.07 12.48
C ILE A 114 14.30 2.12 13.60
N ARG A 115 14.98 3.23 13.32
CA ARG A 115 15.02 4.37 14.22
C ARG A 115 13.77 5.21 14.05
N ASN A 116 13.13 5.57 15.17
CA ASN A 116 12.00 6.48 15.26
C ASN A 116 12.45 7.74 16.00
N HIS A 117 12.87 8.78 15.24
CA HIS A 117 13.43 10.00 15.79
C HIS A 117 12.74 11.23 15.19
N TYR A 118 12.08 12.00 16.03
CA TYR A 118 11.31 13.18 15.63
C TYR A 118 11.25 14.25 16.73
N ASN A 119 10.98 15.47 16.32
CA ASN A 119 10.48 16.52 17.21
C ASN A 119 8.95 16.61 17.02
N GLU A 120 8.21 16.76 18.13
CA GLU A 120 6.75 16.82 18.12
C GLU A 120 6.28 18.19 18.63
N MET A 121 5.25 18.72 17.97
CA MET A 121 4.53 19.91 18.40
C MET A 121 3.03 19.60 18.43
N ALA A 122 2.38 19.83 19.56
CA ALA A 122 0.93 19.72 19.73
C ALA A 122 0.35 21.11 19.93
N VAL A 123 -0.47 21.58 18.98
CA VAL A 123 -1.16 22.86 19.05
C VAL A 123 -2.60 22.62 19.47
N ARG A 124 -2.93 23.00 20.70
CA ARG A 124 -4.32 22.93 21.23
C ARG A 124 -5.10 24.13 20.73
N LEU A 125 -6.21 23.87 20.05
CA LEU A 125 -7.12 24.84 19.47
C LEU A 125 -8.45 24.80 20.20
N ARG A 126 -9.01 25.96 20.51
CA ARG A 126 -10.34 26.10 21.10
C ARG A 126 -11.21 26.96 20.20
N GLN A 127 -12.46 26.57 20.00
CA GLN A 127 -13.52 27.41 19.42
C GLN A 127 -14.38 27.98 20.57
N PRO A 128 -14.17 29.22 21.03
CA PRO A 128 -14.88 29.75 22.19
C PRO A 128 -16.40 29.83 21.98
N GLU A 129 -16.85 30.13 20.75
CA GLU A 129 -18.28 30.25 20.43
C GLU A 129 -19.05 28.95 20.68
N PHE A 130 -18.42 27.78 20.47
CA PHE A 130 -19.06 26.47 20.58
C PHE A 130 -18.53 25.67 21.78
N ASP A 131 -17.59 26.22 22.53
CA ASP A 131 -16.89 25.57 23.65
C ASP A 131 -16.36 24.18 23.25
N ARG A 132 -15.64 24.14 22.12
CA ARG A 132 -15.07 22.90 21.55
C ARG A 132 -13.56 23.02 21.44
N GLU A 133 -12.91 21.87 21.55
CA GLU A 133 -11.46 21.74 21.47
C GLU A 133 -11.03 20.73 20.41
N MET A 134 -9.90 21.01 19.76
CA MET A 134 -9.20 20.12 18.82
C MET A 134 -7.71 20.36 18.96
N THR A 135 -6.90 19.30 18.89
CA THR A 135 -5.45 19.45 18.82
C THR A 135 -4.97 19.07 17.42
N VAL A 136 -4.08 19.89 16.85
CA VAL A 136 -3.30 19.48 15.67
C VAL A 136 -1.92 19.09 16.17
N ARG A 137 -1.57 17.82 15.99
CA ARG A 137 -0.29 17.24 16.39
C ARG A 137 0.59 17.07 15.19
N PHE A 138 1.82 17.60 15.23
CA PHE A 138 2.84 17.50 14.21
C PHE A 138 4.01 16.69 14.73
N ARG A 139 4.53 15.75 13.93
CA ARG A 139 5.80 15.06 14.12
C ARG A 139 6.70 15.36 12.94
N VAL A 140 7.85 15.96 13.20
CA VAL A 140 8.80 16.37 12.17
C VAL A 140 10.04 15.49 12.26
N TYR A 141 10.24 14.68 11.22
CA TYR A 141 11.37 13.77 11.05
C TYR A 141 12.41 14.39 10.12
N ASP A 142 13.57 13.75 9.97
CA ASP A 142 14.61 14.21 9.05
C ASP A 142 14.26 14.06 7.57
N ASP A 143 13.26 13.22 7.25
CA ASP A 143 12.81 12.87 5.91
C ASP A 143 11.35 13.26 5.62
N GLY A 144 10.69 13.96 6.56
CA GLY A 144 9.31 14.39 6.35
C GLY A 144 8.55 14.76 7.60
N VAL A 145 7.26 14.97 7.44
CA VAL A 145 6.35 15.33 8.53
C VAL A 145 5.10 14.45 8.50
N GLY A 146 4.57 14.16 9.69
CA GLY A 146 3.23 13.63 9.88
C GLY A 146 2.43 14.56 10.76
N PHE A 147 1.13 14.76 10.45
CA PHE A 147 0.23 15.51 11.32
C PHE A 147 -1.15 14.86 11.35
N ARG A 148 -1.87 15.07 12.46
CA ARG A 148 -3.23 14.56 12.63
C ARG A 148 -4.07 15.48 13.51
N TYR A 149 -5.39 15.32 13.42
CA TYR A 149 -6.35 15.91 14.33
C TYR A 149 -6.60 14.97 15.50
N GLU A 150 -6.66 15.52 16.71
CA GLU A 150 -7.04 14.82 17.92
C GLU A 150 -8.22 15.52 18.59
N PHE A 151 -9.26 14.76 18.85
CA PHE A 151 -10.51 15.24 19.44
C PHE A 151 -10.62 14.67 20.86
N PRO A 152 -10.39 15.49 21.92
CA PRO A 152 -10.51 15.01 23.29
C PRO A 152 -11.98 14.74 23.66
N ALA A 153 -12.21 13.97 24.71
CA ALA A 153 -13.54 13.84 25.31
C ALA A 153 -14.03 15.22 25.79
N GLN A 154 -15.18 15.67 25.33
CA GLN A 154 -15.70 17.01 25.59
C GLN A 154 -17.23 17.05 25.46
N PRO A 155 -17.92 17.99 26.15
CA PRO A 155 -19.39 17.97 26.22
C PRO A 155 -20.10 18.42 24.94
N HIS A 156 -19.45 19.22 24.08
CA HIS A 156 -20.09 19.84 22.91
C HIS A 156 -19.55 19.31 21.56
N LEU A 157 -18.86 18.16 21.60
CA LEU A 157 -18.44 17.39 20.42
C LEU A 157 -18.26 15.93 20.88
N THR A 158 -19.36 15.20 21.11
CA THR A 158 -19.34 13.82 21.61
C THR A 158 -19.41 12.82 20.48
N TYR A 159 -20.29 13.05 19.51
CA TYR A 159 -20.44 12.27 18.29
C TYR A 159 -20.62 13.20 17.12
N PHE A 160 -19.88 12.99 16.07
CA PHE A 160 -20.00 13.81 14.86
C PHE A 160 -19.70 13.01 13.59
N VAL A 161 -20.27 13.49 12.49
CA VAL A 161 -20.10 12.92 11.15
C VAL A 161 -19.31 13.91 10.30
N ILE A 162 -18.27 13.44 9.66
CA ILE A 162 -17.45 14.25 8.75
C ILE A 162 -18.17 14.35 7.40
N LYS A 163 -18.37 15.57 6.92
CA LYS A 163 -18.77 15.86 5.56
C LYS A 163 -17.55 16.01 4.66
N GLU A 164 -16.57 16.82 5.11
CA GLU A 164 -15.30 17.06 4.40
C GLU A 164 -14.16 17.18 5.40
N GLU A 165 -13.01 16.65 5.06
CA GLU A 165 -11.75 17.01 5.67
C GLU A 165 -11.12 18.10 4.82
N ASP A 166 -10.98 19.29 5.42
CA ASP A 166 -10.54 20.52 4.73
C ASP A 166 -9.01 20.69 4.76
N THR A 167 -8.27 19.59 4.87
CA THR A 167 -6.79 19.56 4.84
C THR A 167 -6.27 19.88 3.45
N GLU A 168 -5.44 20.91 3.34
CA GLU A 168 -4.81 21.36 2.11
C GLU A 168 -3.32 21.00 2.08
N PHE A 169 -2.79 20.85 0.85
CA PHE A 169 -1.39 20.70 0.51
C PHE A 169 -1.10 21.63 -0.68
N ALA A 170 -0.76 22.89 -0.38
CA ALA A 170 -0.53 23.90 -1.40
C ALA A 170 0.88 23.77 -1.97
N MET A 171 0.98 23.41 -3.24
CA MET A 171 2.27 23.27 -3.92
C MET A 171 2.83 24.64 -4.29
N THR A 172 4.17 24.74 -4.27
CA THR A 172 4.88 25.99 -4.54
C THR A 172 5.06 26.30 -6.04
N GLY A 173 4.57 25.44 -6.90
CA GLY A 173 4.64 25.61 -8.35
C GLY A 173 3.99 24.46 -9.11
N ASP A 174 4.06 24.55 -10.42
CA ASP A 174 3.61 23.49 -11.33
C ASP A 174 4.64 22.35 -11.39
N HIS A 175 4.56 21.43 -10.43
CA HIS A 175 5.52 20.34 -10.27
C HIS A 175 5.23 19.16 -11.20
N THR A 176 6.25 18.34 -11.48
CA THR A 176 6.07 17.00 -12.04
C THR A 176 5.47 16.08 -10.99
N MET A 177 4.51 15.24 -11.39
CA MET A 177 3.92 14.22 -10.52
C MET A 177 3.79 12.88 -11.22
N TRP A 178 3.76 11.80 -10.41
CA TRP A 178 3.42 10.44 -10.82
C TRP A 178 2.18 10.02 -10.04
N TRP A 179 1.12 9.71 -10.76
CA TRP A 179 -0.20 9.57 -10.18
C TRP A 179 -1.03 8.49 -10.87
N ILE A 180 -2.05 8.03 -10.18
CA ILE A 180 -3.17 7.25 -10.72
C ILE A 180 -4.47 7.98 -10.41
N PRO A 181 -5.55 7.78 -11.21
CA PRO A 181 -6.86 8.39 -10.99
C PRO A 181 -7.38 8.16 -9.58
N GLY A 182 -8.00 9.19 -9.00
CA GLY A 182 -8.71 9.08 -7.74
C GLY A 182 -9.93 8.19 -7.90
N ASP A 183 -9.96 7.08 -7.15
CA ASP A 183 -10.99 6.06 -7.25
C ASP A 183 -11.27 5.46 -5.86
N TYR A 184 -12.55 5.29 -5.53
CA TYR A 184 -12.99 4.78 -4.23
C TYR A 184 -12.90 3.26 -4.09
N ASP A 185 -12.69 2.55 -5.21
CA ASP A 185 -12.89 1.10 -5.27
C ASP A 185 -11.72 0.32 -5.88
N THR A 186 -10.79 0.97 -6.61
CA THR A 186 -9.63 0.29 -7.18
C THR A 186 -8.40 1.18 -7.25
N GLN A 187 -7.22 0.56 -7.24
CA GLN A 187 -5.89 1.17 -7.40
C GLN A 187 -5.14 0.57 -8.60
N GLU A 188 -5.82 -0.19 -9.44
CA GLU A 188 -5.23 -1.01 -10.48
C GLU A 188 -5.11 -0.25 -11.80
N TYR A 189 -4.40 0.87 -11.75
CA TYR A 189 -4.08 1.72 -12.89
C TYR A 189 -2.58 1.68 -13.20
N ASN A 190 -2.21 1.88 -14.47
CA ASN A 190 -0.85 2.32 -14.78
C ASN A 190 -0.62 3.74 -14.27
N TYR A 191 0.58 4.01 -13.78
CA TYR A 191 0.95 5.35 -13.35
C TYR A 191 1.15 6.29 -14.54
N THR A 192 0.64 7.50 -14.41
CA THR A 192 0.84 8.59 -15.37
C THR A 192 1.85 9.59 -14.81
N LYS A 193 2.79 10.05 -15.65
CA LYS A 193 3.73 11.14 -15.36
C LYS A 193 3.25 12.40 -16.07
N SER A 194 2.98 13.45 -15.33
CA SER A 194 2.52 14.74 -15.91
C SER A 194 2.95 15.93 -15.05
N ARG A 195 2.60 17.14 -15.50
CA ARG A 195 2.62 18.34 -14.67
C ARG A 195 1.29 18.47 -13.90
N LEU A 196 1.27 19.21 -12.79
CA LEU A 196 0.03 19.51 -12.08
C LEU A 196 -0.98 20.20 -12.98
N SER A 197 -0.51 21.15 -13.81
CA SER A 197 -1.35 21.94 -14.71
C SER A 197 -2.01 21.12 -15.83
N THR A 198 -1.47 19.93 -16.18
CA THR A 198 -2.00 19.09 -17.28
C THR A 198 -2.84 17.92 -16.75
N LEU A 199 -2.98 17.75 -15.43
CA LEU A 199 -3.71 16.62 -14.83
C LEU A 199 -5.10 16.44 -15.44
N ARG A 200 -5.87 17.50 -15.59
CA ARG A 200 -7.25 17.45 -16.12
C ARG A 200 -7.29 16.96 -17.56
N ASP A 201 -6.32 17.35 -18.38
CA ASP A 201 -6.26 16.96 -19.78
C ASP A 201 -5.81 15.50 -19.95
N ASP A 202 -4.89 15.05 -19.09
CA ASP A 202 -4.36 13.69 -19.10
C ASP A 202 -5.30 12.68 -18.44
N TYR A 203 -6.25 13.13 -17.61
CA TYR A 203 -7.10 12.29 -16.78
C TYR A 203 -7.94 11.29 -17.56
N ALA A 204 -8.53 11.70 -18.69
CA ALA A 204 -9.42 10.84 -19.47
C ALA A 204 -8.70 9.61 -20.01
N VAL A 205 -7.43 9.78 -20.46
CA VAL A 205 -6.60 8.68 -20.96
C VAL A 205 -6.22 7.74 -19.82
N ALA A 206 -5.72 8.28 -18.70
CA ALA A 206 -5.34 7.49 -17.54
C ALA A 206 -6.53 6.70 -16.96
N ALA A 207 -7.72 7.29 -16.93
CA ALA A 207 -8.92 6.68 -16.38
C ALA A 207 -9.52 5.58 -17.27
N ALA A 208 -9.33 5.67 -18.61
CA ALA A 208 -9.86 4.69 -19.55
C ALA A 208 -9.24 3.29 -19.40
N GLU A 209 -8.02 3.21 -18.86
CA GLU A 209 -7.34 1.93 -18.64
C GLU A 209 -8.06 0.99 -17.64
N SER A 210 -8.94 1.53 -16.78
CA SER A 210 -9.72 0.75 -15.83
C SER A 210 -11.17 0.51 -16.26
N ASP A 211 -11.58 0.87 -17.47
CA ASP A 211 -12.97 0.74 -17.90
C ASP A 211 -13.47 -0.71 -17.94
N GLY A 212 -12.56 -1.68 -17.93
CA GLY A 212 -12.86 -3.11 -17.77
C GLY A 212 -12.93 -3.58 -16.30
N ASN A 213 -12.56 -2.75 -15.34
CA ASN A 213 -12.61 -3.11 -13.92
C ASN A 213 -14.06 -3.07 -13.42
N ALA A 214 -14.49 -4.13 -12.72
CA ALA A 214 -15.85 -4.30 -12.25
C ALA A 214 -16.27 -3.30 -11.16
N SER A 215 -15.31 -2.61 -10.53
CA SER A 215 -15.54 -1.80 -9.31
C SER A 215 -15.03 -0.38 -9.36
N ALA A 216 -14.77 0.21 -10.55
CA ALA A 216 -14.24 1.56 -10.63
C ALA A 216 -15.21 2.63 -10.09
N GLY A 217 -14.75 3.45 -9.14
CA GLY A 217 -15.50 4.53 -8.48
C GLY A 217 -14.81 5.89 -8.56
N LYS A 218 -14.53 6.38 -9.78
CA LYS A 218 -13.86 7.67 -10.03
C LYS A 218 -14.73 8.85 -9.58
N PHE A 219 -14.16 9.83 -8.88
CA PHE A 219 -14.92 10.92 -8.27
C PHE A 219 -14.67 12.32 -8.86
N SER A 220 -13.53 12.54 -9.54
CA SER A 220 -13.18 13.86 -10.08
C SER A 220 -12.13 13.74 -11.18
N THR A 221 -12.17 14.60 -12.19
CA THR A 221 -11.16 14.71 -13.26
C THR A 221 -9.85 15.38 -12.80
N THR A 222 -9.76 15.79 -11.54
CA THR A 222 -8.55 16.27 -10.88
C THR A 222 -8.27 15.49 -9.59
N GLY A 223 -8.97 14.36 -9.41
CA GLY A 223 -8.77 13.45 -8.29
C GLY A 223 -7.59 12.51 -8.53
N VAL A 224 -6.74 12.34 -7.53
CA VAL A 224 -5.61 11.40 -7.55
C VAL A 224 -5.56 10.59 -6.27
N GLN A 225 -4.92 9.42 -6.33
CA GLN A 225 -4.69 8.59 -5.16
C GLN A 225 -3.39 8.97 -4.45
N THR A 226 -3.27 8.55 -3.19
CA THR A 226 -2.02 8.53 -2.44
C THR A 226 -1.46 7.09 -2.41
N ALA A 227 -0.15 6.82 -2.25
CA ALA A 227 0.90 7.83 -2.11
C ALA A 227 1.12 8.56 -3.44
N LEU A 228 1.10 9.88 -3.40
CA LEU A 228 1.35 10.73 -4.56
C LEU A 228 2.81 11.17 -4.56
N GLN A 229 3.56 10.81 -5.61
CA GLN A 229 4.95 11.21 -5.78
C GLN A 229 5.03 12.49 -6.63
N LEU A 230 5.80 13.49 -6.15
CA LEU A 230 6.04 14.75 -6.87
C LEU A 230 7.54 15.05 -6.94
N LYS A 231 7.93 15.89 -7.90
CA LYS A 231 9.27 16.43 -8.04
C LYS A 231 9.22 17.88 -8.49
N THR A 232 9.88 18.76 -7.75
CA THR A 232 10.02 20.16 -8.12
C THR A 232 11.06 20.33 -9.24
N ASP A 233 11.04 21.46 -9.96
CA ASP A 233 11.98 21.72 -11.05
C ASP A 233 13.44 21.85 -10.56
N ASP A 234 13.64 22.19 -9.30
CA ASP A 234 14.97 22.25 -8.66
C ASP A 234 15.38 20.96 -7.94
N GLY A 235 14.62 19.86 -8.16
CA GLY A 235 15.04 18.52 -7.78
C GLY A 235 14.65 18.07 -6.37
N VAL A 236 13.72 18.75 -5.69
CA VAL A 236 13.16 18.27 -4.43
C VAL A 236 12.03 17.27 -4.72
N TYR A 237 12.08 16.14 -4.06
CA TYR A 237 11.02 15.12 -4.11
C TYR A 237 10.09 15.29 -2.91
N LEU A 238 8.79 15.26 -3.17
CA LEU A 238 7.74 15.22 -2.15
C LEU A 238 6.90 13.97 -2.35
N ASN A 239 6.46 13.37 -1.24
CA ASN A 239 5.50 12.26 -1.29
C ASN A 239 4.38 12.52 -0.30
N ILE A 240 3.13 12.60 -0.78
CA ILE A 240 1.96 12.84 0.06
C ILE A 240 1.21 11.54 0.25
N HIS A 241 1.03 11.15 1.52
CA HIS A 241 0.33 9.92 1.88
C HIS A 241 -0.36 10.05 3.24
N GLU A 242 -0.79 8.93 3.80
CA GLU A 242 -1.38 8.82 5.13
C GLU A 242 -0.79 7.62 5.90
N ALA A 243 -0.86 7.67 7.23
CA ALA A 243 -0.41 6.58 8.08
C ALA A 243 -1.45 6.27 9.17
N ALA A 244 -1.47 5.01 9.61
CA ALA A 244 -2.36 4.53 10.67
C ALA A 244 -3.85 4.83 10.40
N CYS A 245 -4.34 4.44 9.22
CA CYS A 245 -5.75 4.57 8.85
C CYS A 245 -6.58 3.53 9.62
N VAL A 246 -7.05 3.94 10.81
CA VAL A 246 -7.84 3.11 11.73
C VAL A 246 -9.13 3.86 12.06
N ASP A 247 -10.26 3.17 11.90
CA ASP A 247 -11.60 3.71 12.14
C ASP A 247 -11.83 5.07 11.46
N TYR A 248 -11.41 5.15 10.20
CA TYR A 248 -11.48 6.35 9.39
C TYR A 248 -11.49 5.99 7.89
N PRO A 249 -12.11 6.79 7.01
CA PRO A 249 -12.07 6.55 5.56
C PRO A 249 -10.70 6.89 4.98
N THR A 250 -10.35 6.21 3.90
CA THR A 250 -9.10 6.47 3.18
C THR A 250 -9.09 7.83 2.51
N MET A 251 -7.94 8.51 2.55
CA MET A 251 -7.72 9.81 1.92
C MET A 251 -7.28 9.65 0.46
N HIS A 252 -7.98 10.31 -0.43
CA HIS A 252 -7.54 10.71 -1.77
C HIS A 252 -7.22 12.19 -1.78
N LEU A 253 -6.75 12.72 -2.89
CA LEU A 253 -6.48 14.14 -3.09
C LEU A 253 -7.24 14.66 -4.31
N ASN A 254 -7.74 15.88 -4.22
CA ASN A 254 -8.36 16.58 -5.34
C ASN A 254 -7.61 17.88 -5.59
N LEU A 255 -7.10 18.08 -6.81
CA LEU A 255 -6.30 19.24 -7.18
C LEU A 255 -7.19 20.42 -7.61
N ASN A 256 -6.97 21.57 -6.99
CA ASN A 256 -7.33 22.85 -7.59
C ASN A 256 -6.18 23.25 -8.54
N ASP A 257 -6.37 23.02 -9.84
CA ASP A 257 -5.38 23.24 -10.88
C ASP A 257 -5.12 24.74 -11.20
N THR A 258 -5.90 25.65 -10.62
CA THR A 258 -5.65 27.09 -10.70
C THR A 258 -4.68 27.55 -9.61
N THR A 259 -4.80 27.01 -8.40
CA THR A 259 -3.97 27.41 -7.24
C THR A 259 -2.86 26.40 -6.94
N MET A 260 -2.76 25.30 -7.69
CA MET A 260 -1.85 24.18 -7.45
C MET A 260 -1.95 23.63 -6.01
N THR A 261 -3.17 23.57 -5.49
CA THR A 261 -3.44 23.14 -4.12
C THR A 261 -4.24 21.84 -4.14
N PHE A 262 -3.67 20.78 -3.57
CA PHE A 262 -4.42 19.56 -3.27
C PHE A 262 -5.25 19.77 -2.01
N LYS A 263 -6.46 19.21 -2.03
CA LYS A 263 -7.32 19.09 -0.86
C LYS A 263 -7.58 17.61 -0.58
N SER A 264 -7.58 17.23 0.68
CA SER A 264 -8.01 15.90 1.13
C SER A 264 -9.42 15.59 0.59
N TRP A 265 -9.60 14.37 0.12
CA TRP A 265 -10.87 13.88 -0.39
C TRP A 265 -11.13 12.47 0.15
N LEU A 266 -11.98 12.37 1.16
CA LEU A 266 -12.25 11.12 1.84
C LEU A 266 -13.26 10.26 1.07
N THR A 267 -13.07 8.95 1.12
CA THR A 267 -14.02 7.98 0.55
C THR A 267 -15.33 8.00 1.35
N PRO A 268 -16.48 8.18 0.70
CA PRO A 268 -17.77 8.13 1.37
C PRO A 268 -18.23 6.68 1.65
N ASP A 269 -19.21 6.52 2.53
CA ASP A 269 -20.01 5.31 2.66
C ASP A 269 -21.17 5.29 1.64
N ALA A 270 -22.02 4.26 1.71
CA ALA A 270 -23.20 4.10 0.86
C ALA A 270 -24.22 5.25 0.94
N MET A 271 -24.17 6.06 2.00
CA MET A 271 -25.05 7.21 2.22
C MET A 271 -24.38 8.55 1.88
N GLY A 272 -23.16 8.51 1.36
CA GLY A 272 -22.36 9.69 1.05
C GLY A 272 -21.71 10.34 2.28
N LYS A 273 -21.67 9.68 3.44
CA LYS A 273 -21.02 10.16 4.66
C LYS A 273 -19.58 9.71 4.67
N LYS A 274 -18.69 10.55 5.20
CA LYS A 274 -17.26 10.27 5.09
C LYS A 274 -16.62 9.72 6.35
N GLY A 275 -17.12 10.02 7.52
CA GLY A 275 -16.57 9.47 8.75
C GLY A 275 -17.49 9.66 9.93
N PHE A 276 -17.58 8.66 10.78
CA PHE A 276 -18.39 8.65 12.00
C PHE A 276 -17.45 8.56 13.19
N LEU A 277 -17.36 9.64 13.98
CA LEU A 277 -16.40 9.73 15.08
C LEU A 277 -17.13 9.94 16.41
N GLN A 278 -16.59 9.29 17.43
CA GLN A 278 -17.01 9.49 18.83
C GLN A 278 -15.77 9.87 19.64
N THR A 279 -15.84 11.01 20.32
CA THR A 279 -14.71 11.48 21.14
C THR A 279 -14.54 10.66 22.44
N PRO A 280 -13.30 10.38 22.90
CA PRO A 280 -12.04 10.80 22.28
C PRO A 280 -11.68 9.99 21.02
N GLN A 281 -11.20 10.64 19.97
CA GLN A 281 -10.80 10.01 18.69
C GLN A 281 -9.71 10.82 18.01
N ASN A 282 -8.93 10.15 17.15
CA ASN A 282 -7.90 10.78 16.30
C ASN A 282 -8.17 10.47 14.84
N SER A 283 -7.83 11.40 13.95
CA SER A 283 -7.70 11.09 12.53
C SER A 283 -6.46 10.24 12.26
N PRO A 284 -6.34 9.56 11.11
CA PRO A 284 -5.06 9.09 10.61
C PRO A 284 -4.04 10.24 10.48
N TRP A 285 -2.75 9.89 10.43
CA TRP A 285 -1.72 10.86 10.11
C TRP A 285 -1.75 11.20 8.63
N ARG A 286 -1.68 12.49 8.30
CA ARG A 286 -1.38 13.00 6.96
C ARG A 286 0.11 13.18 6.88
N THR A 287 0.75 12.70 5.80
CA THR A 287 2.21 12.67 5.71
C THR A 287 2.72 13.37 4.47
N ILE A 288 3.86 14.05 4.62
CA ILE A 288 4.61 14.67 3.53
C ILE A 288 6.07 14.28 3.72
N MET A 289 6.59 13.36 2.90
CA MET A 289 8.03 13.11 2.83
C MET A 289 8.68 14.18 1.97
N VAL A 290 9.88 14.62 2.34
CA VAL A 290 10.61 15.67 1.63
C VAL A 290 12.10 15.32 1.58
N THR A 291 12.66 15.27 0.38
CA THR A 291 14.09 15.00 0.19
C THR A 291 14.61 15.57 -1.14
N ASP A 292 15.91 15.78 -1.25
CA ASP A 292 16.62 16.13 -2.48
C ASP A 292 17.33 14.93 -3.15
N ASP A 293 17.01 13.71 -2.70
CA ASP A 293 17.58 12.48 -3.23
C ASP A 293 16.47 11.40 -3.28
N ALA A 294 16.12 10.96 -4.48
CA ALA A 294 15.09 9.96 -4.71
C ALA A 294 15.29 8.66 -3.90
N ARG A 295 16.55 8.28 -3.64
CA ARG A 295 16.89 7.10 -2.84
C ARG A 295 16.39 7.21 -1.39
N LYS A 296 16.35 8.42 -0.85
CA LYS A 296 15.87 8.68 0.52
C LYS A 296 14.36 8.55 0.63
N THR A 297 13.61 8.78 -0.46
CA THR A 297 12.17 8.47 -0.49
C THR A 297 11.95 6.97 -0.27
N LEU A 298 12.74 6.12 -0.94
CA LEU A 298 12.67 4.66 -0.79
C LEU A 298 13.14 4.19 0.60
N ALA A 299 14.09 4.90 1.19
CA ALA A 299 14.65 4.59 2.51
C ALA A 299 13.78 5.06 3.68
N SER A 300 12.78 5.89 3.44
CA SER A 300 11.93 6.44 4.50
C SER A 300 11.15 5.35 5.22
N ARG A 301 11.08 5.47 6.54
CA ARG A 301 10.26 4.62 7.41
C ARG A 301 9.23 5.43 8.18
N LEU A 302 8.98 6.67 7.73
CA LEU A 302 8.07 7.63 8.37
C LEU A 302 6.67 7.03 8.57
N ILE A 303 6.13 6.35 7.56
CA ILE A 303 4.77 5.76 7.62
C ILE A 303 4.70 4.69 8.72
N TYR A 304 5.70 3.80 8.82
CA TYR A 304 5.75 2.80 9.89
C TYR A 304 5.93 3.46 11.27
N ASN A 305 6.79 4.47 11.37
CA ASN A 305 7.08 5.17 12.64
C ASN A 305 5.87 5.91 13.21
N LEU A 306 4.90 6.28 12.39
CA LEU A 306 3.65 6.91 12.81
C LEU A 306 2.58 5.90 13.27
N ASN A 307 2.81 4.60 13.14
CA ASN A 307 1.93 3.56 13.64
C ASN A 307 2.32 3.12 15.06
N GLU A 308 1.35 2.56 15.77
CA GLU A 308 1.56 1.99 17.11
C GLU A 308 2.46 0.74 17.04
N PRO A 309 3.19 0.42 18.12
CA PRO A 309 3.89 -0.86 18.26
C PRO A 309 2.97 -2.07 18.08
N SER A 310 3.57 -3.25 17.86
CA SER A 310 2.82 -4.50 17.71
C SER A 310 1.87 -4.75 18.87
N LYS A 311 0.63 -5.09 18.53
CA LYS A 311 -0.41 -5.56 19.47
C LYS A 311 -0.42 -7.09 19.62
N ILE A 312 0.44 -7.81 18.90
CA ILE A 312 0.63 -9.25 19.02
C ILE A 312 1.84 -9.47 19.92
N GLU A 313 1.63 -10.07 21.11
CA GLU A 313 2.68 -10.33 22.09
C GLU A 313 3.65 -11.41 21.61
N ASP A 314 3.13 -12.55 21.16
CA ASP A 314 3.92 -13.64 20.58
C ASP A 314 3.87 -13.60 19.06
N THR A 315 4.92 -13.07 18.43
CA THR A 315 5.06 -12.99 16.99
C THR A 315 5.86 -14.16 16.39
N SER A 316 6.25 -15.14 17.19
CA SER A 316 7.14 -16.25 16.77
C SER A 316 6.56 -17.15 15.67
N TRP A 317 5.24 -17.18 15.52
CA TRP A 317 4.51 -17.91 14.50
C TRP A 317 4.43 -17.17 13.14
N ILE A 318 4.70 -15.87 13.11
CA ILE A 318 4.72 -15.06 11.89
C ILE A 318 6.05 -15.28 11.19
N LYS A 319 6.02 -15.82 9.98
CA LYS A 319 7.22 -16.18 9.21
C LYS A 319 7.13 -15.67 7.79
N PRO A 320 8.10 -14.90 7.31
CA PRO A 320 8.27 -14.63 5.88
C PRO A 320 8.39 -15.93 5.09
N VAL A 321 7.79 -15.97 3.88
CA VAL A 321 7.71 -17.19 3.07
C VAL A 321 7.91 -16.90 1.58
N LYS A 322 8.51 -17.88 0.87
CA LYS A 322 8.43 -17.99 -0.58
C LYS A 322 7.38 -19.02 -0.95
N TYR A 323 6.52 -18.69 -1.90
CA TYR A 323 5.43 -19.55 -2.30
C TYR A 323 5.29 -19.66 -3.82
N MET A 324 4.65 -20.73 -4.27
CA MET A 324 4.13 -20.89 -5.62
C MET A 324 2.60 -20.89 -5.59
N GLY A 325 1.95 -20.81 -6.75
CA GLY A 325 0.50 -20.81 -6.81
C GLY A 325 -0.08 -21.53 -8.02
N VAL A 326 -1.12 -22.32 -7.79
CA VAL A 326 -2.09 -22.68 -8.80
C VAL A 326 -2.98 -21.46 -9.00
N TRP A 327 -2.58 -20.57 -9.90
CA TRP A 327 -3.14 -19.24 -10.11
C TRP A 327 -2.93 -18.73 -11.56
N TRP A 328 -1.67 -18.66 -12.03
CA TRP A 328 -1.35 -18.11 -13.35
C TRP A 328 -1.99 -18.87 -14.51
N GLU A 329 -2.24 -20.17 -14.35
CA GLU A 329 -2.98 -20.98 -15.33
C GLU A 329 -4.37 -20.40 -15.61
N MET A 330 -5.07 -19.93 -14.56
CA MET A 330 -6.41 -19.38 -14.68
C MET A 330 -6.37 -17.95 -15.24
N ILE A 331 -5.48 -17.11 -14.75
CA ILE A 331 -5.30 -15.72 -15.22
C ILE A 331 -5.01 -15.68 -16.72
N THR A 332 -4.19 -16.61 -17.22
CA THR A 332 -3.85 -16.68 -18.65
C THR A 332 -4.89 -17.40 -19.50
N GLY A 333 -5.89 -18.03 -18.89
CA GLY A 333 -6.92 -18.80 -19.58
C GLY A 333 -6.50 -20.21 -19.99
N LYS A 334 -5.38 -20.72 -19.46
CA LYS A 334 -4.96 -22.12 -19.63
C LYS A 334 -5.86 -23.07 -18.84
N GLY A 335 -6.29 -22.64 -17.66
CA GLY A 335 -7.17 -23.37 -16.75
C GLY A 335 -8.40 -22.57 -16.33
N SER A 336 -9.14 -23.07 -15.37
CA SER A 336 -10.35 -22.47 -14.82
C SER A 336 -10.39 -22.58 -13.30
N TRP A 337 -10.94 -21.57 -12.61
CA TRP A 337 -11.33 -21.66 -11.20
C TRP A 337 -12.57 -22.54 -11.02
N ALA A 338 -13.48 -22.55 -12.03
CA ALA A 338 -14.73 -23.31 -11.98
C ALA A 338 -14.49 -24.81 -12.29
N TYR A 339 -15.17 -25.67 -11.54
CA TYR A 339 -15.13 -27.12 -11.70
C TYR A 339 -15.90 -27.60 -12.92
N THR A 340 -17.08 -27.00 -13.19
CA THR A 340 -18.04 -27.52 -14.17
C THR A 340 -18.57 -26.40 -15.09
N ASP A 341 -19.03 -26.79 -16.29
CA ASP A 341 -19.79 -25.93 -17.20
C ASP A 341 -21.30 -26.18 -17.11
N ASP A 342 -21.76 -27.11 -16.27
CA ASP A 342 -23.18 -27.52 -16.16
C ASP A 342 -24.00 -26.61 -15.24
N VAL A 343 -23.37 -25.71 -14.46
CA VAL A 343 -24.00 -24.83 -13.48
C VAL A 343 -23.90 -23.38 -13.94
N TYR A 344 -25.04 -22.69 -14.01
CA TYR A 344 -25.13 -21.26 -14.37
C TYR A 344 -25.55 -20.37 -13.22
N SER A 345 -25.97 -20.94 -12.10
CA SER A 345 -26.36 -20.24 -10.89
C SER A 345 -26.09 -21.11 -9.68
N VAL A 346 -25.14 -20.66 -8.84
CA VAL A 346 -24.77 -21.37 -7.62
C VAL A 346 -25.62 -20.88 -6.45
N LYS A 347 -26.14 -21.81 -5.67
CA LYS A 347 -26.77 -21.55 -4.37
C LYS A 347 -26.04 -22.35 -3.31
N LEU A 348 -25.44 -21.64 -2.36
CA LEU A 348 -24.70 -22.27 -1.26
C LEU A 348 -25.57 -23.29 -0.50
N GLY A 349 -25.06 -24.53 -0.35
CA GLY A 349 -25.72 -25.63 0.34
C GLY A 349 -26.89 -26.25 -0.41
N GLU A 350 -27.26 -25.78 -1.62
CA GLU A 350 -28.33 -26.36 -2.46
C GLU A 350 -27.81 -26.94 -3.78
N THR A 351 -26.76 -26.32 -4.37
CA THR A 351 -26.13 -26.81 -5.61
C THR A 351 -25.39 -28.12 -5.33
N ASP A 352 -25.82 -29.18 -6.04
CA ASP A 352 -25.26 -30.54 -5.85
C ASP A 352 -24.23 -30.85 -6.94
N TYR A 353 -22.95 -30.59 -6.66
CA TYR A 353 -21.84 -30.83 -7.58
C TYR A 353 -21.63 -32.31 -7.90
N SER A 354 -22.13 -33.25 -7.07
CA SER A 354 -22.05 -34.68 -7.38
C SER A 354 -22.86 -35.10 -8.61
N LYS A 355 -23.79 -34.25 -9.06
CA LYS A 355 -24.61 -34.44 -10.25
C LYS A 355 -24.09 -33.76 -11.51
N THR A 356 -22.99 -33.01 -11.39
CA THR A 356 -22.36 -32.27 -12.50
C THR A 356 -21.21 -33.04 -13.09
N LYS A 357 -20.77 -32.64 -14.27
CA LYS A 357 -19.57 -33.20 -14.91
C LYS A 357 -18.42 -32.22 -14.78
N PRO A 358 -17.19 -32.69 -14.48
CA PRO A 358 -16.04 -31.81 -14.50
C PRO A 358 -15.82 -31.27 -15.92
N SER A 359 -15.47 -29.97 -16.01
CA SER A 359 -15.18 -29.30 -17.29
C SER A 359 -13.87 -29.84 -17.95
N GLY A 360 -13.03 -30.50 -17.17
CA GLY A 360 -11.66 -30.91 -17.59
C GLY A 360 -10.68 -29.76 -17.65
N ARG A 361 -11.07 -28.54 -17.26
CA ARG A 361 -10.22 -27.33 -17.23
C ARG A 361 -9.94 -26.82 -15.82
N HIS A 362 -10.57 -27.39 -14.79
CA HIS A 362 -10.38 -26.99 -13.40
C HIS A 362 -8.93 -27.21 -12.95
N SER A 363 -8.23 -26.11 -12.60
CA SER A 363 -6.82 -26.19 -12.24
C SER A 363 -6.57 -26.65 -10.80
N ALA A 364 -7.49 -26.42 -9.87
CA ALA A 364 -7.37 -26.82 -8.47
C ALA A 364 -7.76 -28.30 -8.24
N ASN A 365 -7.40 -29.20 -9.15
CA ASN A 365 -7.64 -30.63 -8.99
C ASN A 365 -6.47 -31.36 -8.32
N ASN A 366 -6.73 -32.53 -7.74
CA ASN A 366 -5.75 -33.30 -6.97
C ASN A 366 -4.44 -33.58 -7.74
N GLU A 367 -4.51 -33.90 -9.02
CA GLU A 367 -3.33 -34.24 -9.84
C GLU A 367 -2.45 -33.00 -10.06
N ASN A 368 -3.06 -31.90 -10.50
CA ASN A 368 -2.32 -30.67 -10.78
C ASN A 368 -1.72 -30.07 -9.50
N VAL A 369 -2.49 -30.05 -8.40
CA VAL A 369 -2.00 -29.53 -7.12
C VAL A 369 -0.79 -30.36 -6.62
N LYS A 370 -0.82 -31.71 -6.73
CA LYS A 370 0.33 -32.55 -6.39
C LYS A 370 1.55 -32.25 -7.25
N ARG A 371 1.37 -32.01 -8.56
CA ARG A 371 2.44 -31.59 -9.47
C ARG A 371 3.13 -30.29 -9.00
N TYR A 372 2.33 -29.29 -8.56
CA TYR A 372 2.88 -28.05 -8.01
C TYR A 372 3.55 -28.26 -6.65
N ILE A 373 3.00 -29.11 -5.78
CA ILE A 373 3.61 -29.45 -4.48
C ILE A 373 4.99 -30.09 -4.72
N ASP A 374 5.12 -31.05 -5.65
CA ASP A 374 6.38 -31.71 -5.95
C ASP A 374 7.42 -30.71 -6.45
N PHE A 375 7.06 -29.84 -7.42
CA PHE A 375 7.97 -28.84 -7.94
C PHE A 375 8.38 -27.82 -6.87
N ALA A 376 7.46 -27.36 -6.04
CA ALA A 376 7.75 -26.45 -4.93
C ALA A 376 8.72 -27.06 -3.92
N ALA A 377 8.50 -28.32 -3.55
CA ALA A 377 9.35 -29.07 -2.61
C ALA A 377 10.76 -29.30 -3.16
N GLU A 378 10.88 -29.70 -4.43
CA GLU A 378 12.18 -29.92 -5.11
C GLU A 378 13.00 -28.62 -5.20
N ASN A 379 12.35 -27.45 -5.19
CA ASN A 379 12.99 -26.16 -5.37
C ASN A 379 13.07 -25.31 -4.10
N GLY A 380 12.71 -25.87 -2.92
CA GLY A 380 12.90 -25.21 -1.62
C GLY A 380 11.94 -24.07 -1.32
N PHE A 381 10.72 -24.15 -1.84
CA PHE A 381 9.63 -23.24 -1.46
C PHE A 381 8.98 -23.67 -0.14
N ASP A 382 8.37 -22.70 0.54
CA ASP A 382 7.74 -22.92 1.85
C ASP A 382 6.27 -23.29 1.73
N GLN A 383 5.57 -22.66 0.77
CA GLN A 383 4.11 -22.77 0.65
C GLN A 383 3.65 -22.87 -0.81
N LEU A 384 2.43 -23.40 -0.97
CA LEU A 384 1.68 -23.42 -2.23
C LEU A 384 0.29 -22.84 -2.04
N LEU A 385 -0.02 -21.74 -2.72
CA LEU A 385 -1.37 -21.18 -2.87
C LEU A 385 -2.16 -22.05 -3.86
N VAL A 386 -3.42 -22.34 -3.54
CA VAL A 386 -4.36 -22.96 -4.48
C VAL A 386 -5.63 -22.15 -4.55
N GLU A 387 -5.82 -21.44 -5.65
CA GLU A 387 -7.09 -20.75 -5.94
C GLU A 387 -8.08 -21.69 -6.62
N GLY A 388 -9.37 -21.41 -6.49
CA GLY A 388 -10.41 -22.23 -7.09
C GLY A 388 -10.69 -23.54 -6.38
N TRP A 389 -10.21 -23.75 -5.15
CA TRP A 389 -10.32 -24.99 -4.41
C TRP A 389 -11.72 -25.33 -3.90
N ASN A 390 -12.55 -24.29 -3.63
CA ASN A 390 -13.86 -24.40 -3.01
C ASN A 390 -15.01 -24.17 -4.01
N GLU A 391 -16.20 -24.67 -3.69
CA GLU A 391 -17.40 -24.51 -4.52
C GLU A 391 -17.83 -23.06 -4.67
N GLY A 392 -18.35 -22.68 -5.87
CA GLY A 392 -18.97 -21.37 -6.12
C GLY A 392 -18.44 -20.57 -7.30
N TRP A 393 -17.36 -21.00 -7.93
CA TRP A 393 -16.69 -20.21 -8.97
C TRP A 393 -17.40 -20.17 -10.33
N GLU A 394 -18.49 -20.90 -10.53
CA GLU A 394 -19.23 -20.93 -11.79
C GLU A 394 -20.00 -19.61 -12.04
N ASP A 395 -20.42 -18.92 -10.98
CA ASP A 395 -21.18 -17.67 -11.12
C ASP A 395 -20.82 -16.61 -10.06
N TRP A 396 -19.53 -16.50 -9.71
CA TRP A 396 -19.03 -15.60 -8.69
C TRP A 396 -18.82 -14.15 -9.18
N PHE A 397 -18.29 -13.99 -10.38
CA PHE A 397 -17.79 -12.71 -10.88
C PHE A 397 -18.94 -11.81 -11.37
N GLY A 398 -18.94 -10.55 -10.91
CA GLY A 398 -19.84 -9.51 -11.41
C GLY A 398 -21.32 -9.67 -11.06
N GLN A 399 -21.69 -10.70 -10.31
CA GLN A 399 -23.10 -11.00 -10.00
C GLN A 399 -23.62 -10.19 -8.80
N SER A 400 -22.73 -9.58 -8.01
CA SER A 400 -23.08 -8.84 -6.78
C SER A 400 -23.96 -9.67 -5.83
N LYS A 401 -23.61 -10.92 -5.60
CA LYS A 401 -24.34 -11.88 -4.77
C LYS A 401 -23.91 -11.77 -3.31
N ASP A 402 -24.87 -11.83 -2.40
CA ASP A 402 -24.59 -11.83 -0.96
C ASP A 402 -23.97 -13.16 -0.47
N TYR A 403 -24.41 -14.29 -1.03
CA TYR A 403 -23.96 -15.63 -0.65
C TYR A 403 -23.25 -16.30 -1.82
N VAL A 404 -21.91 -16.11 -1.90
CA VAL A 404 -21.11 -16.62 -3.01
C VAL A 404 -20.33 -17.87 -2.59
N PHE A 405 -19.55 -17.78 -1.50
CA PHE A 405 -18.65 -18.84 -1.00
C PHE A 405 -18.97 -19.14 0.47
N ASP A 406 -18.74 -20.37 0.90
CA ASP A 406 -18.83 -20.76 2.31
C ASP A 406 -17.45 -20.95 2.98
N PHE A 407 -16.37 -20.89 2.18
CA PHE A 407 -14.96 -20.95 2.60
C PHE A 407 -14.57 -22.26 3.32
N VAL A 408 -15.36 -23.33 3.20
CA VAL A 408 -15.09 -24.61 3.86
C VAL A 408 -15.41 -25.83 2.99
N THR A 409 -16.19 -25.71 1.92
CA THR A 409 -16.61 -26.82 1.08
C THR A 409 -15.72 -26.93 -0.17
N PRO A 410 -14.83 -27.92 -0.29
CA PRO A 410 -14.01 -28.10 -1.47
C PRO A 410 -14.82 -28.69 -2.64
N TYR A 411 -14.35 -28.44 -3.86
CA TYR A 411 -14.86 -29.13 -5.05
C TYR A 411 -14.63 -30.65 -4.99
N PRO A 412 -15.40 -31.47 -5.73
CA PRO A 412 -15.28 -32.94 -5.68
C PRO A 412 -13.92 -33.50 -6.09
N ASP A 413 -13.15 -32.79 -6.89
CA ASP A 413 -11.81 -33.16 -7.36
C ASP A 413 -10.66 -32.55 -6.54
N PHE A 414 -10.97 -31.83 -5.43
CA PHE A 414 -10.03 -31.27 -4.48
C PHE A 414 -10.15 -31.94 -3.10
N ASP A 415 -9.39 -32.99 -2.86
CA ASP A 415 -9.34 -33.65 -1.55
C ASP A 415 -8.43 -32.87 -0.59
N ILE A 416 -9.03 -31.93 0.16
CA ILE A 416 -8.30 -31.05 1.09
C ILE A 416 -7.53 -31.82 2.16
N VAL A 417 -8.01 -32.97 2.61
CA VAL A 417 -7.34 -33.79 3.63
C VAL A 417 -6.11 -34.47 3.05
N GLU A 418 -6.27 -35.15 1.92
CA GLU A 418 -5.18 -35.85 1.24
C GLU A 418 -4.12 -34.88 0.72
N LEU A 419 -4.51 -33.73 0.17
CA LEU A 419 -3.57 -32.73 -0.34
C LEU A 419 -2.74 -32.10 0.78
N ASN A 420 -3.35 -31.78 1.92
CA ASN A 420 -2.60 -31.28 3.10
C ASN A 420 -1.66 -32.33 3.67
N ARG A 421 -2.08 -33.63 3.72
CA ARG A 421 -1.22 -34.74 4.13
C ARG A 421 -0.02 -34.85 3.18
N TYR A 422 -0.26 -34.87 1.87
CA TYR A 422 0.77 -34.99 0.83
C TYR A 422 1.75 -33.81 0.87
N ALA A 423 1.25 -32.57 0.94
CA ALA A 423 2.08 -31.38 1.04
C ALA A 423 2.99 -31.43 2.28
N LYS A 424 2.43 -31.80 3.43
CA LYS A 424 3.18 -31.93 4.69
C LYS A 424 4.29 -32.97 4.61
N GLU A 425 4.05 -34.11 3.95
CA GLU A 425 5.07 -35.16 3.73
C GLU A 425 6.23 -34.66 2.85
N LYS A 426 5.94 -33.72 1.93
CA LYS A 426 6.94 -33.07 1.08
C LYS A 426 7.60 -31.85 1.72
N GLY A 427 7.21 -31.47 2.92
CA GLY A 427 7.71 -30.27 3.62
C GLY A 427 7.08 -28.96 3.16
N ILE A 428 5.99 -29.00 2.38
CA ILE A 428 5.24 -27.86 1.88
C ILE A 428 4.00 -27.65 2.77
N ARG A 429 3.64 -26.38 3.01
CA ARG A 429 2.36 -26.00 3.60
C ARG A 429 1.46 -25.40 2.50
N LEU A 430 0.19 -25.79 2.48
CA LEU A 430 -0.77 -25.12 1.61
C LEU A 430 -1.13 -23.74 2.18
N MET A 431 -1.27 -22.76 1.29
CA MET A 431 -1.82 -21.42 1.58
C MET A 431 -3.28 -21.41 1.17
N MET A 432 -4.13 -20.92 2.06
CA MET A 432 -5.57 -20.82 1.83
C MET A 432 -5.90 -19.65 0.89
N HIS A 433 -6.95 -19.80 0.10
CA HIS A 433 -7.54 -18.71 -0.70
C HIS A 433 -8.99 -18.48 -0.28
N HIS A 434 -9.30 -17.25 0.09
CA HIS A 434 -10.64 -16.77 0.40
C HIS A 434 -11.02 -15.63 -0.56
N GLU A 435 -11.51 -15.95 -1.76
CA GLU A 435 -12.16 -14.95 -2.60
C GLU A 435 -13.55 -14.65 -2.03
N THR A 436 -13.86 -13.38 -1.79
CA THR A 436 -15.14 -12.97 -1.19
C THR A 436 -16.15 -12.50 -2.22
N SER A 437 -15.75 -12.25 -3.48
CA SER A 437 -16.55 -11.53 -4.49
C SER A 437 -17.11 -10.22 -3.93
N SER A 438 -16.32 -9.54 -3.11
CA SER A 438 -16.66 -8.32 -2.37
C SER A 438 -17.90 -8.44 -1.45
N SER A 439 -18.40 -9.65 -1.17
CA SER A 439 -19.47 -9.86 -0.19
C SER A 439 -18.91 -9.94 1.23
N VAL A 440 -18.60 -8.80 1.79
CA VAL A 440 -18.03 -8.64 3.12
C VAL A 440 -18.93 -9.26 4.19
N ARG A 441 -20.24 -9.01 4.08
CA ARG A 441 -21.23 -9.56 5.01
C ARG A 441 -21.24 -11.09 5.00
N ASN A 442 -21.08 -11.72 3.84
CA ASN A 442 -20.98 -13.17 3.73
C ASN A 442 -19.66 -13.67 4.33
N TYR A 443 -18.55 -12.96 4.07
CA TYR A 443 -17.26 -13.35 4.61
C TYR A 443 -17.26 -13.30 6.14
N GLU A 444 -17.72 -12.21 6.74
CA GLU A 444 -17.79 -12.08 8.21
C GLU A 444 -18.63 -13.18 8.89
N ARG A 445 -19.75 -13.62 8.25
CA ARG A 445 -20.58 -14.71 8.76
C ARG A 445 -19.87 -16.06 8.79
N HIS A 446 -18.89 -16.28 7.90
CA HIS A 446 -18.20 -17.54 7.75
C HIS A 446 -16.78 -17.52 8.32
N LEU A 447 -16.26 -16.36 8.70
CA LEU A 447 -14.85 -16.12 9.02
C LEU A 447 -14.32 -17.07 10.10
N GLU A 448 -15.05 -17.19 11.22
CA GLU A 448 -14.66 -18.08 12.32
C GLU A 448 -14.57 -19.55 11.88
N LYS A 449 -15.59 -20.02 11.14
CA LYS A 449 -15.63 -21.39 10.64
C LYS A 449 -14.51 -21.64 9.61
N ALA A 450 -14.21 -20.65 8.77
CA ALA A 450 -13.16 -20.72 7.79
C ALA A 450 -11.77 -20.78 8.44
N TYR A 451 -11.51 -19.96 9.45
CA TYR A 451 -10.24 -19.97 10.18
C TYR A 451 -10.08 -21.23 11.05
N GLN A 452 -11.18 -21.76 11.59
CA GLN A 452 -11.13 -23.06 12.29
C GLN A 452 -10.75 -24.19 11.33
N LEU A 453 -11.33 -24.26 10.13
CA LEU A 453 -10.93 -25.22 9.09
C LEU A 453 -9.42 -25.10 8.78
N MET A 454 -8.93 -23.87 8.64
CA MET A 454 -7.51 -23.63 8.39
C MET A 454 -6.63 -24.24 9.51
N ASN A 455 -7.00 -24.00 10.76
CA ASN A 455 -6.28 -24.57 11.91
C ASN A 455 -6.32 -26.11 11.90
N ASP A 456 -7.50 -26.69 11.66
CA ASP A 456 -7.68 -28.15 11.63
C ASP A 456 -6.85 -28.82 10.52
N MET A 457 -6.71 -28.16 9.37
CA MET A 457 -5.93 -28.63 8.22
C MET A 457 -4.45 -28.22 8.26
N GLY A 458 -4.07 -27.31 9.17
CA GLY A 458 -2.69 -26.88 9.36
C GLY A 458 -2.24 -25.74 8.45
N TYR A 459 -3.15 -24.99 7.85
CA TYR A 459 -2.84 -23.71 7.18
C TYR A 459 -2.45 -22.64 8.20
N ASN A 460 -1.52 -21.76 7.84
CA ASN A 460 -1.13 -20.61 8.66
C ASN A 460 -1.09 -19.28 7.90
N SER A 461 -1.56 -19.28 6.66
CA SER A 461 -1.64 -18.10 5.81
C SER A 461 -2.84 -18.18 4.88
N VAL A 462 -3.43 -17.02 4.60
CA VAL A 462 -4.57 -16.86 3.70
C VAL A 462 -4.32 -15.68 2.74
N LYS A 463 -4.60 -15.91 1.45
CA LYS A 463 -4.86 -14.86 0.48
C LYS A 463 -6.35 -14.56 0.51
N SER A 464 -6.75 -13.33 0.87
CA SER A 464 -8.15 -12.89 0.80
C SER A 464 -8.33 -11.92 -0.37
N GLY A 465 -9.39 -12.11 -1.18
CA GLY A 465 -9.74 -11.28 -2.32
C GLY A 465 -11.09 -10.60 -2.15
N TYR A 466 -11.25 -9.42 -2.76
CA TYR A 466 -12.48 -8.61 -2.70
C TYR A 466 -12.82 -8.08 -4.11
N VAL A 467 -12.85 -8.98 -5.09
CA VAL A 467 -13.13 -8.62 -6.49
C VAL A 467 -14.58 -8.20 -6.68
N GLY A 468 -14.79 -7.03 -7.31
CA GLY A 468 -16.12 -6.52 -7.66
C GLY A 468 -16.68 -5.46 -6.71
N ASN A 469 -17.95 -5.14 -6.87
CA ASN A 469 -18.63 -4.13 -6.05
C ASN A 469 -18.96 -4.65 -4.65
N ILE A 470 -18.73 -3.83 -3.65
CA ILE A 470 -18.94 -4.19 -2.25
C ILE A 470 -20.41 -4.54 -1.96
N ILE A 471 -20.60 -5.57 -1.15
CA ILE A 471 -21.88 -5.89 -0.52
C ILE A 471 -21.71 -5.76 1.01
N PRO A 472 -22.47 -4.88 1.66
CA PRO A 472 -23.71 -4.23 1.21
C PRO A 472 -23.55 -3.22 0.09
N ARG A 473 -24.53 -3.16 -0.82
CA ARG A 473 -24.48 -2.34 -2.03
C ARG A 473 -24.40 -0.85 -1.70
N GLY A 474 -23.56 -0.14 -2.47
CA GLY A 474 -23.29 1.28 -2.31
C GLY A 474 -22.11 1.59 -1.43
N GLU A 475 -21.58 0.62 -0.67
CA GLU A 475 -20.32 0.78 0.03
C GLU A 475 -19.16 0.77 -0.95
N HIS A 476 -18.08 1.45 -0.56
CA HIS A 476 -16.84 1.55 -1.31
C HIS A 476 -15.70 0.82 -0.61
N HIS A 477 -14.76 0.26 -1.37
CA HIS A 477 -13.61 -0.50 -0.86
C HIS A 477 -12.77 0.29 0.15
N TYR A 478 -12.77 1.63 0.10
CA TYR A 478 -11.92 2.47 0.94
C TYR A 478 -12.72 3.35 1.90
N SER A 479 -14.02 3.03 2.12
CA SER A 479 -14.84 3.68 3.15
C SER A 479 -14.36 3.32 4.57
N GLN A 480 -14.74 4.10 5.58
CA GLN A 480 -14.46 3.79 6.98
C GLN A 480 -14.94 2.39 7.36
N TRP A 481 -16.13 2.00 6.88
CA TRP A 481 -16.71 0.69 7.19
C TRP A 481 -15.85 -0.46 6.66
N LEU A 482 -15.34 -0.33 5.41
CA LEU A 482 -14.45 -1.33 4.81
C LEU A 482 -13.07 -1.36 5.47
N ASN A 483 -12.50 -0.21 5.80
CA ASN A 483 -11.23 -0.16 6.55
C ASN A 483 -11.36 -0.88 7.91
N ASN A 484 -12.51 -0.73 8.57
CA ASN A 484 -12.80 -1.45 9.81
C ASN A 484 -12.94 -2.96 9.57
N HIS A 485 -13.58 -3.37 8.47
CA HIS A 485 -13.67 -4.77 8.09
C HIS A 485 -12.30 -5.41 7.81
N TYR A 486 -11.46 -4.77 7.00
CA TYR A 486 -10.11 -5.30 6.69
C TYR A 486 -9.28 -5.48 7.97
N LEU A 487 -9.31 -4.49 8.84
CA LEU A 487 -8.63 -4.59 10.12
C LEU A 487 -9.22 -5.68 11.02
N TYR A 488 -10.54 -5.81 11.08
CA TYR A 488 -11.23 -6.88 11.81
C TYR A 488 -10.80 -8.27 11.32
N ALA A 489 -10.78 -8.50 10.01
CA ALA A 489 -10.36 -9.78 9.44
C ALA A 489 -8.91 -10.13 9.82
N VAL A 490 -8.00 -9.15 9.82
CA VAL A 490 -6.60 -9.32 10.25
C VAL A 490 -6.51 -9.64 11.75
N GLN A 491 -7.32 -8.97 12.57
CA GLN A 491 -7.36 -9.19 14.03
C GLN A 491 -7.91 -10.59 14.38
N GLU A 492 -8.98 -11.02 13.71
CA GLU A 492 -9.53 -12.37 13.88
C GLU A 492 -8.50 -13.44 13.41
N ALA A 493 -7.84 -13.22 12.27
CA ALA A 493 -6.77 -14.10 11.79
C ALA A 493 -5.62 -14.22 12.82
N ALA A 494 -5.25 -13.13 13.50
CA ALA A 494 -4.21 -13.15 14.53
C ALA A 494 -4.58 -14.06 15.72
N LYS A 495 -5.85 -14.11 16.12
CA LYS A 495 -6.33 -15.01 17.20
C LYS A 495 -6.14 -16.48 16.81
N HIS A 496 -6.26 -16.81 15.53
CA HIS A 496 -6.04 -18.14 14.96
C HIS A 496 -4.60 -18.39 14.53
N LYS A 497 -3.67 -17.45 14.77
CA LYS A 497 -2.27 -17.50 14.31
C LYS A 497 -2.14 -17.67 12.79
N ILE A 498 -2.93 -16.91 12.05
CA ILE A 498 -2.98 -16.90 10.58
C ILE A 498 -2.39 -15.59 10.07
N MET A 499 -1.49 -15.68 9.10
CA MET A 499 -0.95 -14.56 8.34
C MET A 499 -1.89 -14.22 7.19
N VAL A 500 -2.09 -12.92 6.92
CA VAL A 500 -3.03 -12.41 5.91
C VAL A 500 -2.28 -11.72 4.77
N ASN A 501 -2.60 -12.11 3.55
CA ASN A 501 -2.27 -11.43 2.31
C ASN A 501 -3.57 -10.88 1.70
N ALA A 502 -3.82 -9.58 1.81
CA ALA A 502 -5.08 -8.95 1.42
C ALA A 502 -4.98 -8.34 0.01
N HIS A 503 -5.77 -8.87 -0.94
CA HIS A 503 -5.94 -8.31 -2.29
C HIS A 503 -7.16 -7.39 -2.36
N GLU A 504 -7.17 -6.43 -3.29
CA GLU A 504 -8.17 -5.36 -3.49
C GLU A 504 -8.49 -4.51 -2.24
N ALA A 505 -7.87 -4.80 -1.11
CA ALA A 505 -8.04 -4.05 0.13
C ALA A 505 -7.44 -2.64 0.04
N THR A 506 -7.64 -1.84 1.07
CA THR A 506 -7.03 -0.50 1.17
C THR A 506 -5.51 -0.57 1.08
N ARG A 507 -4.92 0.37 0.35
CA ARG A 507 -3.46 0.55 0.28
C ARG A 507 -2.83 0.65 1.66
N PRO A 508 -1.59 0.17 1.86
CA PRO A 508 -0.96 0.15 3.16
C PRO A 508 -0.73 1.55 3.74
N THR A 509 -0.99 1.65 5.04
CA THR A 509 -0.75 2.85 5.85
C THR A 509 0.14 2.56 7.07
N GLY A 510 0.99 1.52 6.96
CA GLY A 510 1.93 1.12 8.01
C GLY A 510 1.34 0.20 9.08
N LEU A 511 0.10 -0.25 8.94
CA LEU A 511 -0.60 -1.10 9.94
C LEU A 511 0.12 -2.42 10.21
N ALA A 512 0.97 -2.88 9.31
CA ALA A 512 1.80 -4.06 9.50
C ALA A 512 2.81 -3.94 10.67
N ARG A 513 3.15 -2.72 11.14
CA ARG A 513 3.88 -2.52 12.40
C ARG A 513 3.04 -2.93 13.59
N THR A 514 1.76 -2.56 13.60
CA THR A 514 0.82 -2.83 14.70
C THR A 514 0.25 -4.25 14.63
N TRP A 515 0.03 -4.76 13.43
CA TRP A 515 -0.50 -6.08 13.14
C TRP A 515 0.41 -6.82 12.16
N PRO A 516 1.57 -7.35 12.62
CA PRO A 516 2.57 -7.96 11.74
C PRO A 516 2.12 -9.26 11.06
N ASN A 517 0.96 -9.80 11.40
CA ASN A 517 0.33 -10.89 10.65
C ASN A 517 -0.33 -10.41 9.34
N LEU A 518 -0.50 -9.10 9.11
CA LEU A 518 -0.77 -8.52 7.80
C LEU A 518 0.54 -8.54 6.99
N ILE A 519 0.84 -9.70 6.43
CA ILE A 519 2.15 -9.99 5.84
C ILE A 519 2.24 -9.63 4.35
N GLY A 520 1.10 -9.52 3.68
CA GLY A 520 1.01 -9.16 2.27
C GLY A 520 -0.22 -8.32 1.97
N ASN A 521 -0.14 -7.55 0.90
CA ASN A 521 -1.23 -6.77 0.36
C ASN A 521 -0.93 -6.47 -1.11
N GLU A 522 -1.93 -6.54 -2.00
CA GLU A 522 -1.74 -6.18 -3.41
C GLU A 522 -1.94 -4.68 -3.62
N SER A 523 -3.17 -4.21 -3.54
CA SER A 523 -3.64 -2.80 -3.61
C SER A 523 -2.91 -1.94 -4.65
N ALA A 524 -2.63 -2.49 -5.81
CA ALA A 524 -2.14 -1.86 -7.02
C ALA A 524 -2.14 -2.87 -8.17
N ARG A 525 -1.98 -2.39 -9.38
CA ARG A 525 -1.87 -3.21 -10.58
C ARG A 525 -0.67 -4.16 -10.48
N GLY A 526 -0.93 -5.45 -10.34
CA GLY A 526 0.07 -6.52 -10.20
C GLY A 526 0.39 -7.25 -11.51
N THR A 527 1.03 -8.42 -11.39
CA THR A 527 1.39 -9.26 -12.54
C THR A 527 0.18 -9.75 -13.33
N GLU A 528 -0.99 -9.93 -12.71
CA GLU A 528 -2.18 -10.43 -13.41
C GLU A 528 -2.56 -9.56 -14.62
N TYR A 529 -2.38 -8.25 -14.53
CA TYR A 529 -2.64 -7.32 -15.63
C TYR A 529 -1.70 -7.51 -16.82
N GLN A 530 -0.61 -8.22 -16.66
CA GLN A 530 0.23 -8.63 -17.80
C GLN A 530 -0.54 -9.55 -18.78
N ALA A 531 -1.52 -10.31 -18.27
CA ALA A 531 -2.42 -11.12 -19.10
C ALA A 531 -3.66 -10.34 -19.59
N MET A 532 -3.85 -9.11 -19.14
CA MET A 532 -5.01 -8.25 -19.42
C MET A 532 -4.57 -6.92 -20.06
N GLY A 533 -3.79 -6.97 -21.12
CA GLY A 533 -3.30 -5.80 -21.86
C GLY A 533 -1.89 -5.33 -21.48
N GLY A 534 -1.31 -5.82 -20.39
CA GLY A 534 0.07 -5.55 -19.97
C GLY A 534 0.21 -4.35 -19.01
N ASN A 535 1.36 -4.27 -18.40
CA ASN A 535 1.83 -3.12 -17.60
C ASN A 535 2.88 -2.36 -18.39
N ASN A 536 2.92 -1.03 -18.26
CA ASN A 536 3.98 -0.22 -18.84
C ASN A 536 5.34 -0.59 -18.22
N PRO A 537 6.44 -0.58 -18.94
CA PRO A 537 7.76 -0.92 -18.40
C PRO A 537 8.15 -0.12 -17.15
N GLY A 538 7.79 1.17 -17.09
CA GLY A 538 8.04 2.04 -15.94
C GLY A 538 7.23 1.70 -14.68
N HIS A 539 6.20 0.84 -14.79
CA HIS A 539 5.32 0.52 -13.66
C HIS A 539 6.07 -0.07 -12.45
N THR A 540 6.97 -1.04 -12.69
CA THR A 540 7.75 -1.65 -11.60
C THR A 540 8.79 -0.71 -10.98
N SER A 541 9.18 0.35 -11.69
CA SER A 541 10.11 1.37 -11.20
C SER A 541 9.44 2.53 -10.49
N ILE A 542 8.10 2.68 -10.58
CA ILE A 542 7.34 3.70 -9.83
C ILE A 542 6.72 3.15 -8.55
N LEU A 543 6.37 1.87 -8.49
CA LEU A 543 5.76 1.25 -7.32
C LEU A 543 6.55 1.44 -6.01
N PRO A 544 7.91 1.38 -5.97
CA PRO A 544 8.67 1.67 -4.76
C PRO A 544 8.48 3.08 -4.21
N PHE A 545 8.19 4.07 -5.06
CA PHE A 545 7.96 5.46 -4.66
C PHE A 545 6.50 5.75 -4.27
N THR A 546 5.59 4.87 -4.57
CA THR A 546 4.15 5.07 -4.42
C THR A 546 3.54 3.94 -3.58
N ARG A 547 3.14 2.84 -4.20
CA ARG A 547 2.41 1.74 -3.57
C ARG A 547 3.15 1.09 -2.39
N LEU A 548 4.49 0.99 -2.44
CA LEU A 548 5.27 0.40 -1.36
C LEU A 548 5.50 1.36 -0.18
N GLN A 549 5.09 2.62 -0.29
CA GLN A 549 5.12 3.53 0.84
C GLN A 549 4.06 3.11 1.87
N GLY A 550 4.50 2.59 3.01
CA GLY A 550 3.62 2.15 4.09
C GLY A 550 3.35 0.64 4.17
N GLY A 551 3.86 -0.17 3.23
CA GLY A 551 3.72 -1.63 3.35
C GLY A 551 4.20 -2.44 2.15
N PRO A 552 4.44 -3.74 2.36
CA PRO A 552 4.89 -4.66 1.31
C PRO A 552 3.81 -4.84 0.24
N MET A 553 4.22 -5.30 -0.95
CA MET A 553 3.31 -5.61 -2.04
C MET A 553 3.44 -7.06 -2.49
N ASP A 554 2.32 -7.77 -2.57
CA ASP A 554 2.23 -9.04 -3.29
C ASP A 554 2.07 -8.76 -4.79
N TYR A 555 3.18 -8.42 -5.45
CA TYR A 555 3.22 -8.12 -6.89
C TYR A 555 3.11 -9.38 -7.76
N THR A 556 3.37 -10.55 -7.20
CA THR A 556 3.40 -11.85 -7.88
C THR A 556 4.42 -11.94 -9.03
N PRO A 557 5.73 -11.67 -8.76
CA PRO A 557 6.77 -11.64 -9.78
C PRO A 557 7.18 -13.03 -10.28
N GLY A 558 8.10 -13.05 -11.26
CA GLY A 558 8.80 -14.26 -11.67
C GLY A 558 8.24 -14.93 -12.92
N ILE A 559 7.53 -14.20 -13.78
CA ILE A 559 7.09 -14.73 -15.07
C ILE A 559 8.29 -14.87 -16.01
N PHE A 560 8.49 -16.04 -16.61
CA PHE A 560 9.56 -16.33 -17.54
C PHE A 560 9.08 -16.55 -18.98
N GLU A 561 7.79 -16.85 -19.18
CA GLU A 561 7.19 -16.91 -20.50
C GLU A 561 6.45 -15.61 -20.80
N PHE A 562 6.99 -14.79 -21.71
CA PHE A 562 6.50 -13.43 -22.00
C PHE A 562 5.48 -13.37 -23.13
N ASP A 563 5.40 -14.40 -23.99
CA ASP A 563 4.39 -14.50 -25.04
C ASP A 563 3.32 -15.50 -24.64
N LEU A 564 2.22 -15.03 -24.09
CA LEU A 564 1.16 -15.90 -23.57
C LEU A 564 0.48 -16.71 -24.67
N SER A 565 0.55 -16.29 -25.92
CA SER A 565 -0.01 -17.02 -27.08
C SER A 565 0.71 -18.35 -27.35
N THR A 566 1.89 -18.57 -26.78
CA THR A 566 2.66 -19.81 -26.93
C THR A 566 2.01 -21.01 -26.24
N PHE A 567 1.11 -20.78 -25.27
CA PHE A 567 0.49 -21.82 -24.45
C PHE A 567 -1.02 -21.60 -24.15
N THR A 568 -1.57 -20.46 -24.54
CA THR A 568 -2.99 -20.11 -24.40
C THR A 568 -3.51 -19.37 -25.62
N ASN A 569 -4.80 -19.03 -25.67
CA ASN A 569 -5.38 -18.12 -26.66
C ASN A 569 -5.22 -16.63 -26.31
N ASN A 570 -4.44 -16.31 -25.27
CA ASN A 570 -4.18 -14.95 -24.80
C ASN A 570 -3.08 -14.33 -25.65
N ASN A 571 -3.37 -13.17 -26.28
CA ASN A 571 -2.42 -12.46 -27.15
C ASN A 571 -1.63 -11.37 -26.41
N SER A 572 -1.78 -11.21 -25.09
CA SER A 572 -1.01 -10.26 -24.31
C SER A 572 0.47 -10.63 -24.32
N LYS A 573 1.33 -9.61 -24.37
CA LYS A 573 2.79 -9.75 -24.29
C LYS A 573 3.32 -8.97 -23.12
N ILE A 574 4.12 -9.65 -22.31
CA ILE A 574 4.72 -9.07 -21.10
C ILE A 574 5.95 -8.26 -21.51
N GLN A 575 5.96 -6.97 -21.21
CA GLN A 575 7.05 -6.05 -21.52
C GLN A 575 8.13 -6.12 -20.42
N SER A 576 8.83 -7.24 -20.32
CA SER A 576 9.88 -7.49 -19.32
C SER A 576 10.96 -8.41 -19.90
N THR A 577 11.96 -8.70 -19.07
CA THR A 577 13.02 -9.68 -19.34
C THR A 577 13.17 -10.63 -18.14
N ILE A 578 13.80 -11.80 -18.32
CA ILE A 578 14.06 -12.70 -17.20
C ILE A 578 14.89 -11.99 -16.11
N PRO A 579 16.01 -11.30 -16.40
CA PRO A 579 16.73 -10.54 -15.35
C PRO A 579 15.89 -9.43 -14.71
N GLY A 580 15.01 -8.77 -15.46
CA GLY A 580 14.04 -7.81 -14.92
C GLY A 580 13.10 -8.48 -13.91
N GLN A 581 12.54 -9.65 -14.23
CA GLN A 581 11.69 -10.42 -13.30
C GLN A 581 12.45 -10.89 -12.05
N LEU A 582 13.70 -11.31 -12.20
CA LEU A 582 14.55 -11.66 -11.06
C LEU A 582 14.80 -10.45 -10.14
N ALA A 583 15.03 -9.27 -10.72
CA ALA A 583 15.28 -8.03 -9.97
C ALA A 583 14.08 -7.63 -9.08
N LEU A 584 12.84 -7.98 -9.46
CA LEU A 584 11.63 -7.64 -8.70
C LEU A 584 11.64 -8.27 -7.29
N TYR A 585 12.28 -9.42 -7.10
CA TYR A 585 12.43 -10.04 -5.77
C TYR A 585 13.23 -9.19 -4.78
N VAL A 586 13.99 -8.22 -5.27
CA VAL A 586 14.77 -7.29 -4.46
C VAL A 586 14.16 -5.89 -4.45
N THR A 587 13.67 -5.41 -5.59
CA THR A 587 13.18 -4.03 -5.75
C THR A 587 11.76 -3.83 -5.26
N LEU A 588 10.89 -4.84 -5.37
CA LEU A 588 9.53 -4.84 -4.83
C LEU A 588 9.48 -5.70 -3.57
N TYR A 589 9.61 -5.04 -2.42
CA TYR A 589 9.66 -5.74 -1.14
C TYR A 589 8.33 -6.44 -0.82
N SER A 590 8.44 -7.71 -0.48
CA SER A 590 7.39 -8.49 0.19
C SER A 590 8.01 -9.57 1.08
N PRO A 591 7.55 -9.74 2.33
CA PRO A 591 7.90 -10.90 3.14
C PRO A 591 7.16 -12.17 2.69
N LEU A 592 6.24 -12.03 1.74
CA LEU A 592 5.48 -13.09 1.09
C LEU A 592 5.74 -12.99 -0.41
N GLN A 593 6.74 -13.71 -0.94
CA GLN A 593 7.15 -13.61 -2.35
C GLN A 593 6.75 -14.84 -3.15
N MET A 594 6.02 -14.58 -4.24
CA MET A 594 5.55 -15.62 -5.15
C MET A 594 6.56 -15.90 -6.26
N ALA A 595 6.71 -17.16 -6.65
CA ALA A 595 7.17 -17.56 -7.98
C ALA A 595 5.93 -17.88 -8.82
N ALA A 596 5.50 -16.92 -9.63
CA ALA A 596 4.13 -16.89 -10.15
C ALA A 596 3.91 -17.73 -11.42
N ASP A 597 4.98 -18.05 -12.17
CA ASP A 597 4.88 -18.78 -13.43
C ASP A 597 4.67 -20.29 -13.25
N LEU A 598 4.38 -20.97 -14.35
CA LEU A 598 4.16 -22.41 -14.36
C LEU A 598 5.48 -23.19 -14.19
N PRO A 599 5.47 -24.36 -13.52
CA PRO A 599 6.65 -25.22 -13.38
C PRO A 599 7.39 -25.48 -14.69
N GLU A 600 6.69 -25.76 -15.79
CA GLU A 600 7.27 -26.04 -17.10
C GLU A 600 7.98 -24.83 -17.74
N HIS A 601 7.62 -23.61 -17.38
CA HIS A 601 8.32 -22.41 -17.84
C HIS A 601 9.65 -22.23 -17.08
N TYR A 602 9.67 -22.46 -15.78
CA TYR A 602 10.90 -22.45 -14.98
C TYR A 602 11.87 -23.55 -15.41
N GLN A 603 11.37 -24.76 -15.73
CA GLN A 603 12.20 -25.89 -16.20
C GLN A 603 13.01 -25.58 -17.45
N LYS A 604 12.58 -24.64 -18.28
CA LYS A 604 13.33 -24.17 -19.45
C LYS A 604 14.55 -23.30 -19.09
N HIS A 605 14.57 -22.71 -17.88
CA HIS A 605 15.51 -21.70 -17.42
C HIS A 605 15.96 -21.92 -15.97
N MET A 606 16.28 -23.17 -15.60
CA MET A 606 16.65 -23.51 -14.23
C MET A 606 17.91 -22.81 -13.72
N ASP A 607 18.80 -22.41 -14.62
CA ASP A 607 19.98 -21.60 -14.32
C ASP A 607 19.62 -20.19 -13.83
N ALA A 608 18.65 -19.53 -14.47
CA ALA A 608 18.11 -18.25 -14.02
C ALA A 608 17.20 -18.42 -12.79
N PHE A 609 16.38 -19.49 -12.76
CA PHE A 609 15.50 -19.82 -11.64
C PHE A 609 16.27 -20.01 -10.32
N GLN A 610 17.57 -20.35 -10.39
CA GLN A 610 18.44 -20.47 -9.24
C GLN A 610 18.46 -19.17 -8.39
N PHE A 611 18.38 -17.99 -9.00
CA PHE A 611 18.29 -16.73 -8.25
C PHE A 611 17.03 -16.69 -7.38
N ILE A 612 15.86 -17.09 -7.90
CA ILE A 612 14.59 -17.13 -7.13
C ILE A 612 14.70 -18.10 -5.95
N LYS A 613 15.42 -19.21 -6.13
CA LYS A 613 15.68 -20.18 -5.05
C LYS A 613 16.55 -19.61 -3.96
N ASP A 614 17.57 -18.83 -4.31
CA ASP A 614 18.59 -18.31 -3.41
C ASP A 614 18.18 -17.01 -2.69
N VAL A 615 17.41 -16.14 -3.35
CA VAL A 615 17.03 -14.85 -2.79
C VAL A 615 16.14 -15.02 -1.55
N PRO A 616 16.49 -14.40 -0.39
CA PRO A 616 15.65 -14.47 0.79
C PRO A 616 14.47 -13.49 0.70
N VAL A 617 13.57 -13.57 1.67
CA VAL A 617 12.39 -12.68 1.80
C VAL A 617 12.42 -11.86 3.09
N GLU A 618 13.51 -11.93 3.84
CA GLU A 618 13.73 -11.21 5.09
C GLU A 618 15.13 -10.60 5.11
N TRP A 619 15.23 -9.31 5.49
CA TRP A 619 16.42 -8.53 5.29
C TRP A 619 16.97 -7.95 6.60
N GLU A 620 18.28 -7.98 6.74
CA GLU A 620 19.02 -7.32 7.82
C GLU A 620 19.11 -5.82 7.56
N ARG A 621 19.43 -5.44 6.31
CA ARG A 621 19.67 -4.07 5.89
C ARG A 621 19.46 -3.89 4.40
N SER A 622 18.92 -2.73 4.01
CA SER A 622 18.79 -2.29 2.62
C SER A 622 19.67 -1.07 2.33
N VAL A 623 20.23 -1.02 1.11
CA VAL A 623 21.01 0.11 0.59
C VAL A 623 20.46 0.48 -0.79
N TYR A 624 20.01 1.71 -0.94
CA TYR A 624 19.43 2.23 -2.16
C TYR A 624 20.53 2.87 -3.00
N LEU A 625 20.94 2.19 -4.09
CA LEU A 625 22.12 2.57 -4.87
C LEU A 625 21.81 3.65 -5.91
N GLU A 626 20.72 3.47 -6.66
CA GLU A 626 20.28 4.38 -7.70
C GLU A 626 18.74 4.40 -7.74
N ALA A 627 18.16 5.57 -7.94
CA ALA A 627 16.70 5.69 -8.03
C ALA A 627 16.27 6.96 -8.79
N GLU A 628 15.29 6.82 -9.68
CA GLU A 628 14.51 7.91 -10.27
C GLU A 628 13.09 7.38 -10.55
N PRO A 629 12.05 8.06 -10.09
CA PRO A 629 10.67 7.58 -10.22
C PRO A 629 10.31 7.25 -11.67
N MET A 630 9.77 6.02 -11.89
CA MET A 630 9.34 5.48 -13.16
C MET A 630 10.46 5.18 -14.17
N GLU A 631 11.69 5.64 -13.89
CA GLU A 631 12.83 5.45 -14.78
C GLU A 631 13.65 4.22 -14.37
N TYR A 632 14.06 4.15 -13.10
CA TYR A 632 14.85 3.02 -12.59
C TYR A 632 14.93 2.98 -11.06
N VAL A 633 15.19 1.78 -10.55
CA VAL A 633 15.50 1.54 -9.14
C VAL A 633 16.58 0.47 -9.04
N THR A 634 17.63 0.72 -8.24
CA THR A 634 18.68 -0.27 -7.90
C THR A 634 18.84 -0.35 -6.39
N ILE A 635 18.61 -1.53 -5.82
CA ILE A 635 18.67 -1.77 -4.38
C ILE A 635 19.58 -2.96 -4.09
N ALA A 636 20.40 -2.84 -3.06
CA ALA A 636 21.17 -3.94 -2.47
C ALA A 636 20.61 -4.26 -1.09
N ARG A 637 20.37 -5.56 -0.81
CA ARG A 637 19.80 -6.01 0.47
C ARG A 637 20.67 -7.11 1.07
N LYS A 638 20.96 -7.01 2.37
CA LYS A 638 21.66 -8.03 3.13
C LYS A 638 20.66 -9.05 3.69
N ASP A 639 20.91 -10.32 3.45
CA ASP A 639 20.14 -11.41 4.06
C ASP A 639 20.22 -11.33 5.59
N LYS A 640 19.08 -11.48 6.27
CA LYS A 640 19.00 -11.48 7.73
C LYS A 640 19.68 -12.69 8.37
N ASN A 641 19.74 -13.82 7.66
CA ASN A 641 20.19 -15.10 8.17
C ASN A 641 21.60 -15.50 7.67
N SER A 642 22.24 -14.67 6.84
CA SER A 642 23.59 -14.91 6.32
C SER A 642 24.34 -13.61 6.04
N ASP A 643 25.61 -13.73 5.65
CA ASP A 643 26.41 -12.59 5.19
C ASP A 643 26.29 -12.33 3.68
N SER A 644 25.30 -12.92 3.04
CA SER A 644 25.03 -12.76 1.61
C SER A 644 24.29 -11.45 1.34
N TRP A 645 24.54 -10.91 0.15
CA TRP A 645 23.82 -9.74 -0.36
C TRP A 645 23.14 -10.07 -1.68
N PHE A 646 22.04 -9.41 -1.93
CA PHE A 646 21.31 -9.51 -3.18
C PHE A 646 21.05 -8.12 -3.75
N VAL A 647 21.33 -7.93 -5.04
CA VAL A 647 21.09 -6.67 -5.74
C VAL A 647 20.05 -6.91 -6.81
N GLY A 648 19.07 -6.01 -6.88
CA GLY A 648 18.10 -5.96 -7.98
C GLY A 648 18.10 -4.58 -8.61
N SER A 649 18.02 -4.53 -9.94
CA SER A 649 17.83 -3.28 -10.68
C SER A 649 16.76 -3.45 -11.74
N THR A 650 15.79 -2.55 -11.75
CA THR A 650 14.75 -2.46 -12.80
C THR A 650 14.92 -1.19 -13.60
N ALA A 651 14.67 -1.27 -14.91
CA ALA A 651 14.60 -0.14 -15.82
C ALA A 651 13.17 0.03 -16.36
N GLY A 652 12.78 1.29 -16.55
CA GLY A 652 11.50 1.66 -17.15
C GLY A 652 11.52 1.63 -18.69
N GLU A 653 10.96 2.68 -19.30
CA GLU A 653 10.81 2.77 -20.76
C GLU A 653 12.14 2.88 -21.49
N THR A 654 13.16 3.45 -20.84
CA THR A 654 14.45 3.74 -21.47
C THR A 654 15.51 2.73 -21.03
N PRO A 655 16.17 2.04 -21.98
CA PRO A 655 17.34 1.22 -21.66
C PRO A 655 18.43 2.05 -20.98
N ARG A 656 19.13 1.45 -20.00
CA ARG A 656 20.18 2.19 -19.30
C ARG A 656 21.47 1.40 -19.12
N LYS A 657 22.53 2.16 -18.88
CA LYS A 657 23.84 1.65 -18.41
C LYS A 657 24.04 2.12 -16.98
N SER A 658 24.24 1.17 -16.09
CA SER A 658 24.43 1.39 -14.67
C SER A 658 25.89 1.17 -14.28
N THR A 659 26.36 1.93 -13.30
CA THR A 659 27.68 1.74 -12.70
C THR A 659 27.51 1.78 -11.19
N ILE A 660 27.46 0.60 -10.55
CA ILE A 660 27.23 0.49 -9.12
C ILE A 660 28.51 0.23 -8.35
N SER A 661 28.70 0.94 -7.22
CA SER A 661 29.72 0.66 -6.22
C SER A 661 29.26 -0.45 -5.30
N LEU A 662 30.17 -1.34 -4.92
CA LEU A 662 29.90 -2.38 -3.92
C LEU A 662 30.45 -2.01 -2.53
N ASP A 663 30.55 -0.73 -2.21
CA ASP A 663 31.07 -0.21 -0.94
C ASP A 663 30.22 -0.57 0.29
N PHE A 664 29.02 -1.06 0.07
CA PHE A 664 28.16 -1.62 1.11
C PHE A 664 28.64 -3.00 1.64
N LEU A 665 29.55 -3.68 0.93
CA LEU A 665 30.15 -4.95 1.36
C LEU A 665 31.17 -4.72 2.51
N ASP A 666 31.36 -5.74 3.35
CA ASP A 666 32.27 -5.65 4.48
C ASP A 666 33.71 -5.38 4.02
N PRO A 667 34.37 -4.35 4.58
CA PRO A 667 35.75 -4.03 4.23
C PRO A 667 36.72 -5.19 4.48
N GLY A 668 37.58 -5.47 3.49
CA GLY A 668 38.61 -6.53 3.60
C GLY A 668 38.10 -7.95 3.33
N ARG A 669 36.80 -8.16 3.20
CA ARG A 669 36.20 -9.46 2.88
C ARG A 669 36.10 -9.67 1.36
N LYS A 670 36.27 -10.90 0.92
CA LYS A 670 36.11 -11.30 -0.48
C LYS A 670 34.75 -11.97 -0.65
N TYR A 671 34.13 -11.73 -1.79
CA TYR A 671 32.85 -12.32 -2.18
C TYR A 671 32.91 -12.85 -3.60
N GLU A 672 31.97 -13.72 -3.92
CA GLU A 672 31.66 -14.18 -5.27
C GLU A 672 30.31 -13.62 -5.66
N ALA A 673 30.23 -12.89 -6.77
CA ALA A 673 29.02 -12.32 -7.33
C ALA A 673 28.58 -13.11 -8.55
N THR A 674 27.41 -13.72 -8.51
CA THR A 674 26.71 -14.30 -9.67
C THR A 674 25.75 -13.27 -10.21
N ILE A 675 25.96 -12.85 -11.46
CA ILE A 675 25.28 -11.73 -12.11
C ILE A 675 24.36 -12.29 -13.21
N TYR A 676 23.08 -12.05 -13.09
CA TYR A 676 22.04 -12.33 -14.07
C TYR A 676 21.67 -10.99 -14.73
N ALA A 677 21.96 -10.79 -15.99
CA ALA A 677 21.78 -9.51 -16.65
C ALA A 677 21.18 -9.65 -18.06
N ASP A 678 20.50 -8.60 -18.50
CA ASP A 678 20.05 -8.51 -19.88
C ASP A 678 21.22 -8.63 -20.88
N ASP A 679 20.97 -9.23 -22.03
CA ASP A 679 21.91 -9.26 -23.15
C ASP A 679 21.62 -8.08 -24.10
N PRO A 680 22.42 -7.00 -24.07
CA PRO A 680 22.19 -5.84 -24.95
C PRO A 680 22.40 -6.16 -26.43
N THR A 681 22.98 -7.31 -26.76
CA THR A 681 23.15 -7.77 -28.15
C THR A 681 21.92 -8.48 -28.70
N GLY A 682 20.99 -8.90 -27.82
CA GLY A 682 19.78 -9.65 -28.17
C GLY A 682 20.05 -11.08 -28.70
N LYS A 683 21.26 -11.61 -28.52
CA LYS A 683 21.60 -12.96 -28.96
C LYS A 683 21.09 -14.05 -28.06
N THR A 684 20.99 -13.75 -26.77
CA THR A 684 20.46 -14.64 -25.73
C THR A 684 19.39 -13.89 -24.92
N PRO A 685 18.43 -14.58 -24.31
CA PRO A 685 17.43 -13.94 -23.46
C PRO A 685 18.03 -13.29 -22.22
N TYR A 686 19.18 -13.74 -21.77
CA TYR A 686 19.96 -13.20 -20.65
C TYR A 686 21.39 -13.73 -20.66
N THR A 687 22.23 -13.16 -19.82
CA THR A 687 23.58 -13.65 -19.55
C THR A 687 23.76 -13.96 -18.06
N ILE A 688 24.55 -15.01 -17.76
CA ILE A 688 24.97 -15.34 -16.38
C ILE A 688 26.51 -15.29 -16.33
N SER A 689 27.06 -14.54 -15.37
CA SER A 689 28.50 -14.47 -15.17
C SER A 689 28.86 -14.43 -13.69
N THR A 690 30.01 -15.02 -13.34
CA THR A 690 30.51 -15.03 -11.96
C THR A 690 31.77 -14.21 -11.87
N ARG A 691 31.90 -13.38 -10.83
CA ARG A 691 33.06 -12.51 -10.57
C ARG A 691 33.45 -12.51 -9.09
N LYS A 692 34.76 -12.46 -8.81
CA LYS A 692 35.27 -12.18 -7.47
C LYS A 692 35.21 -10.68 -7.22
N VAL A 693 34.59 -10.28 -6.12
CA VAL A 693 34.37 -8.87 -5.76
C VAL A 693 34.69 -8.60 -4.29
N ASN A 694 34.79 -7.32 -3.94
CA ASN A 694 34.91 -6.80 -2.57
C ASN A 694 34.35 -5.38 -2.50
N SER A 695 34.44 -4.74 -1.32
CA SER A 695 33.93 -3.37 -1.09
C SER A 695 34.54 -2.26 -1.96
N LYS A 696 35.64 -2.53 -2.69
CA LYS A 696 36.28 -1.57 -3.63
C LYS A 696 35.87 -1.83 -5.08
N SER A 697 35.08 -2.87 -5.33
CA SER A 697 34.66 -3.27 -6.67
C SER A 697 33.55 -2.37 -7.21
N THR A 698 33.57 -2.19 -8.53
CA THR A 698 32.50 -1.49 -9.27
C THR A 698 32.03 -2.40 -10.39
N LEU A 699 30.73 -2.48 -10.59
CA LEU A 699 30.12 -3.26 -11.68
C LEU A 699 29.48 -2.31 -12.71
N LYS A 700 29.71 -2.61 -13.99
CA LYS A 700 29.05 -1.92 -15.12
C LYS A 700 28.09 -2.91 -15.77
N LEU A 701 26.83 -2.57 -15.81
CA LEU A 701 25.73 -3.44 -16.21
C LEU A 701 24.77 -2.68 -17.13
N ASP A 702 24.19 -3.40 -18.08
CA ASP A 702 23.16 -2.88 -18.98
C ASP A 702 21.79 -3.41 -18.55
N ALA A 703 20.74 -2.61 -18.74
CA ALA A 703 19.34 -2.99 -18.59
C ALA A 703 18.58 -2.55 -19.84
N LEU A 704 17.76 -3.43 -20.39
CA LEU A 704 16.86 -3.16 -21.51
C LEU A 704 15.58 -2.46 -21.02
N THR A 705 14.75 -2.00 -21.94
CA THR A 705 13.39 -1.51 -21.63
C THR A 705 12.60 -2.57 -20.86
N GLY A 706 12.03 -2.22 -19.70
CA GLY A 706 11.33 -3.15 -18.80
C GLY A 706 12.19 -4.29 -18.26
N GLY A 707 13.50 -4.24 -18.49
CA GLY A 707 14.47 -5.23 -18.08
C GLY A 707 15.22 -4.85 -16.82
N GLY A 708 16.42 -5.45 -16.67
CA GLY A 708 17.22 -5.21 -15.48
C GLY A 708 18.37 -6.18 -15.29
N TYR A 709 18.82 -6.25 -14.03
CA TYR A 709 19.78 -7.26 -13.58
C TYR A 709 19.54 -7.65 -12.13
N ALA A 710 19.91 -8.88 -11.82
CA ALA A 710 19.89 -9.40 -10.46
C ALA A 710 21.25 -10.00 -10.12
N ILE A 711 21.71 -9.83 -8.86
CA ILE A 711 23.03 -10.28 -8.44
C ILE A 711 22.91 -10.98 -7.09
N SER A 712 23.41 -12.20 -6.99
CA SER A 712 23.67 -12.89 -5.73
C SER A 712 25.13 -12.70 -5.35
N ILE A 713 25.43 -12.18 -4.17
CA ILE A 713 26.79 -11.89 -3.69
C ILE A 713 27.02 -12.67 -2.40
N VAL A 714 27.77 -13.77 -2.48
CA VAL A 714 28.01 -14.64 -1.34
C VAL A 714 29.48 -14.54 -0.87
N PRO A 715 29.76 -14.70 0.45
CA PRO A 715 31.13 -14.75 0.94
C PRO A 715 31.95 -15.80 0.20
N ALA A 716 33.14 -15.41 -0.29
CA ALA A 716 34.06 -16.35 -0.91
C ALA A 716 34.58 -17.36 0.14
N LYS A 717 34.59 -18.64 -0.25
CA LYS A 717 35.16 -19.73 0.57
C LYS A 717 36.67 -19.60 0.77
#